data_a6f40bcaac3676d023960dd52b397b11
#
_entry.id   a6f40bcaac3676d023960dd52b397b11
#
_cell.length_a   1.000
_cell.length_b   1.000
_cell.length_c   1.000
_cell.angle_alpha   90.00
_cell.angle_beta   90.00
_cell.angle_gamma   90.00
#
_symmetry.space_group_name_H-M   'P 1'
#
loop_
_entity.id
_entity.type
_entity.pdbx_description
1 polymer ?
#
loop_
_entity_poly.entity_id
_entity_poly.type
_entity_poly.pdbx_seq_one_letter_code
_entity_poly.pdbx_strand_id
1 'polypeptide(L)'
;MLTYRITALGRVQGVGFRPLICRLAGAHHITGTVRNEGGVVTIIAQGSREALLSFMGDIRAARPPVEVAEMRVEEIAHAPLPDFRAVSSGGAARAPLFPADLGICEDCQADMKDPKDHHYGYPYTSCTACGPRYTMIEALPYDRERTAMKDFPLCKDCEKEYQSLSDRRCHAESIACAHCGPRLKGWTRERRFEKEVAMAEAIRLAKEGAILLVKAMGGYQLVCRGDRKETAGCLRRMKHRSGKPFALMMKDIDMAKAWAMLSEKEIEMLTSPVRPILLASPRRKVLPAVASRVPRLGLCLPSTGFYSLLAEGIDAPLIVTSANQSGEPMIFRDEEARAYYEAEEDIAGLFFYDREILRPADDSVMQLQGREVQILRRTRGFLPEPVVRDAPSGMVLATGADMAPGFALAGGGSLYPAEVPCDILNERSQAFFLETEQDWEELLGLSPQAVISDLHPAYLSRLLGEKTARERGLPFYTVQHHHAHALSVIAEHHLQGKSLAFVFDGTGYGEDGTVWGGEILLCEGTSMQRVGHLAPISMIGGDASMKQAWKSALSYLAAAGLPSKDPRAPLIRAALSHHVNTIKSSSMGRLFDAAAALLGLGEENHFKGECPMALEAAAMAAAHAPKIFWEGKEQDGRLLWDGRTLLASLLASHGTIEEKALAFHEAIVEMILSSAEHFGLPRILLSGGCFSNQLLLMRAREALQKRGFSVYTNEKVPPGDGGIALGQAWFYLMKNQK
;
A
#
# COMPACT_ATOMS: atom_id res chain seq x y z
N MET A 1 -10.96 -6.78 -47.79
CA MET A 1 -11.42 -6.79 -46.40
C MET A 1 -10.47 -7.67 -45.63
N LEU A 2 -9.81 -7.14 -44.62
CA LEU A 2 -8.85 -7.88 -43.79
C LEU A 2 -9.53 -8.28 -42.49
N THR A 3 -9.05 -9.34 -41.85
CA THR A 3 -9.50 -9.73 -40.53
C THR A 3 -8.31 -9.85 -39.61
N TYR A 4 -8.36 -9.12 -38.50
CA TYR A 4 -7.35 -9.18 -37.44
C TYR A 4 -7.93 -9.81 -36.17
N ARG A 5 -7.13 -10.72 -35.59
CA ARG A 5 -7.26 -11.08 -34.18
C ARG A 5 -6.40 -10.12 -33.39
N ILE A 6 -7.00 -9.35 -32.51
CA ILE A 6 -6.33 -8.42 -31.62
C ILE A 6 -6.49 -8.95 -30.20
N THR A 7 -5.38 -9.23 -29.53
CA THR A 7 -5.36 -9.62 -28.11
C THR A 7 -4.85 -8.43 -27.30
N ALA A 8 -5.73 -7.85 -26.50
CA ALA A 8 -5.41 -6.75 -25.61
C ALA A 8 -5.15 -7.25 -24.19
N LEU A 9 -4.01 -6.84 -23.62
CA LEU A 9 -3.58 -7.09 -22.25
C LEU A 9 -3.46 -5.76 -21.52
N GLY A 10 -3.73 -5.76 -20.22
CA GLY A 10 -3.72 -4.58 -19.41
C GLY A 10 -4.95 -4.52 -18.50
N ARG A 11 -5.28 -3.35 -18.00
CA ARG A 11 -6.54 -3.11 -17.29
C ARG A 11 -7.65 -2.95 -18.34
N VAL A 12 -8.11 -4.09 -18.87
CA VAL A 12 -9.08 -4.20 -19.97
C VAL A 12 -10.33 -4.99 -19.60
N GLN A 13 -10.46 -5.41 -18.32
CA GLN A 13 -11.68 -6.06 -17.81
C GLN A 13 -12.24 -5.27 -16.64
N GLY A 14 -13.55 -5.27 -16.47
CA GLY A 14 -14.25 -4.55 -15.40
C GLY A 14 -14.14 -3.01 -15.44
N VAL A 15 -13.67 -2.46 -16.54
CA VAL A 15 -13.44 -1.02 -16.76
C VAL A 15 -14.15 -0.48 -18.00
N GLY A 16 -15.17 -1.20 -18.49
CA GLY A 16 -15.94 -0.78 -19.68
C GLY A 16 -15.20 -0.95 -21.00
N PHE A 17 -14.17 -1.78 -21.06
CA PHE A 17 -13.39 -1.96 -22.30
C PHE A 17 -14.21 -2.59 -23.43
N ARG A 18 -14.98 -3.65 -23.17
CA ARG A 18 -15.86 -4.27 -24.18
C ARG A 18 -16.83 -3.26 -24.80
N PRO A 19 -17.60 -2.46 -24.04
CA PRO A 19 -18.40 -1.37 -24.58
C PRO A 19 -17.60 -0.34 -25.37
N LEU A 20 -16.41 0.03 -24.89
CA LEU A 20 -15.53 0.96 -25.63
C LEU A 20 -15.18 0.38 -27.01
N ILE A 21 -14.76 -0.89 -27.08
CA ILE A 21 -14.42 -1.56 -28.34
C ILE A 21 -15.62 -1.58 -29.30
N CYS A 22 -16.82 -1.89 -28.81
CA CYS A 22 -18.05 -1.85 -29.63
C CYS A 22 -18.34 -0.44 -30.19
N ARG A 23 -18.17 0.62 -29.38
CA ARG A 23 -18.34 2.00 -29.84
C ARG A 23 -17.31 2.39 -30.89
N LEU A 24 -16.02 2.07 -30.65
CA LEU A 24 -14.96 2.32 -31.61
C LEU A 24 -15.16 1.56 -32.92
N ALA A 25 -15.58 0.30 -32.85
CA ALA A 25 -15.89 -0.49 -34.02
C ALA A 25 -17.01 0.14 -34.85
N GLY A 26 -18.08 0.63 -34.21
CA GLY A 26 -19.15 1.38 -34.89
C GLY A 26 -18.64 2.67 -35.54
N ALA A 27 -17.81 3.45 -34.86
CA ALA A 27 -17.22 4.70 -35.38
C ALA A 27 -16.31 4.45 -36.60
N HIS A 28 -15.61 3.34 -36.65
CA HIS A 28 -14.71 2.97 -37.76
C HIS A 28 -15.35 1.99 -38.79
N HIS A 29 -16.64 1.71 -38.68
CA HIS A 29 -17.34 0.77 -39.55
C HIS A 29 -16.67 -0.62 -39.60
N ILE A 30 -16.18 -1.10 -38.46
CA ILE A 30 -15.59 -2.40 -38.25
C ILE A 30 -16.68 -3.41 -37.88
N THR A 31 -16.68 -4.59 -38.49
CA THR A 31 -17.49 -5.74 -38.06
C THR A 31 -16.64 -6.73 -37.28
N GLY A 32 -17.26 -7.52 -36.38
CA GLY A 32 -16.46 -8.45 -35.59
C GLY A 32 -17.06 -8.84 -34.23
N THR A 33 -16.17 -9.25 -33.34
CA THR A 33 -16.56 -9.65 -31.98
C THR A 33 -15.51 -9.21 -30.96
N VAL A 34 -15.95 -8.98 -29.72
CA VAL A 34 -15.08 -8.77 -28.57
C VAL A 34 -15.50 -9.69 -27.42
N ARG A 35 -14.55 -10.35 -26.76
CA ARG A 35 -14.80 -11.21 -25.59
C ARG A 35 -13.66 -11.18 -24.58
N ASN A 36 -14.01 -11.42 -23.31
CA ASN A 36 -13.03 -11.70 -22.27
C ASN A 36 -12.58 -13.17 -22.34
N GLU A 37 -11.27 -13.40 -22.31
CA GLU A 37 -10.67 -14.73 -22.29
C GLU A 37 -9.61 -14.81 -21.19
N GLY A 38 -9.98 -15.30 -20.00
CA GLY A 38 -9.03 -15.68 -18.96
C GLY A 38 -7.97 -14.63 -18.57
N GLY A 39 -8.31 -13.33 -18.59
CA GLY A 39 -7.39 -12.25 -18.24
C GLY A 39 -6.95 -11.37 -19.40
N VAL A 40 -7.28 -11.75 -20.64
CA VAL A 40 -7.07 -10.92 -21.83
C VAL A 40 -8.41 -10.61 -22.49
N VAL A 41 -8.43 -9.63 -23.38
CA VAL A 41 -9.57 -9.37 -24.26
C VAL A 41 -9.17 -9.70 -25.68
N THR A 42 -9.93 -10.62 -26.30
CA THR A 42 -9.76 -10.99 -27.71
C THR A 42 -10.80 -10.27 -28.55
N ILE A 43 -10.31 -9.58 -29.61
CA ILE A 43 -11.13 -8.85 -30.56
C ILE A 43 -10.89 -9.48 -31.92
N ILE A 44 -11.96 -9.89 -32.61
CA ILE A 44 -11.92 -10.21 -34.03
C ILE A 44 -12.45 -8.96 -34.74
N ALA A 45 -11.66 -8.34 -35.60
CA ALA A 45 -11.99 -7.10 -36.28
C ALA A 45 -11.84 -7.24 -37.79
N GLN A 46 -12.90 -6.92 -38.55
CA GLN A 46 -12.93 -6.99 -40.01
C GLN A 46 -13.21 -5.61 -40.58
N GLY A 47 -12.40 -5.21 -41.56
CA GLY A 47 -12.55 -3.90 -42.19
C GLY A 47 -11.52 -3.64 -43.31
N SER A 48 -11.48 -2.40 -43.81
CA SER A 48 -10.38 -1.93 -44.64
C SER A 48 -9.09 -1.80 -43.78
N ARG A 49 -7.94 -1.86 -44.41
CA ARG A 49 -6.65 -1.70 -43.71
C ARG A 49 -6.57 -0.37 -42.97
N GLU A 50 -7.09 0.69 -43.57
CA GLU A 50 -7.07 2.03 -43.00
C GLU A 50 -7.99 2.15 -41.78
N ALA A 51 -9.21 1.61 -41.86
CA ALA A 51 -10.15 1.56 -40.74
C ALA A 51 -9.61 0.74 -39.56
N LEU A 52 -8.99 -0.40 -39.82
CA LEU A 52 -8.38 -1.26 -38.80
C LEU A 52 -7.19 -0.57 -38.10
N LEU A 53 -6.33 0.16 -38.84
CA LEU A 53 -5.22 0.90 -38.25
C LEU A 53 -5.71 2.04 -37.36
N SER A 54 -6.71 2.80 -37.81
CA SER A 54 -7.32 3.88 -37.03
C SER A 54 -7.99 3.35 -35.77
N PHE A 55 -8.76 2.28 -35.88
CA PHE A 55 -9.39 1.56 -34.76
C PHE A 55 -8.37 1.11 -33.71
N MET A 56 -7.27 0.50 -34.14
CA MET A 56 -6.19 0.08 -33.22
C MET A 56 -5.48 1.28 -32.58
N GLY A 57 -5.37 2.41 -33.30
CA GLY A 57 -4.86 3.67 -32.75
C GLY A 57 -5.71 4.18 -31.58
N ASP A 58 -7.02 4.21 -31.76
CA ASP A 58 -7.96 4.66 -30.73
C ASP A 58 -8.02 3.71 -29.52
N ILE A 59 -7.87 2.41 -29.75
CA ILE A 59 -7.74 1.41 -28.66
C ILE A 59 -6.51 1.73 -27.79
N ARG A 60 -5.36 2.04 -28.39
CA ARG A 60 -4.14 2.39 -27.67
C ARG A 60 -4.25 3.73 -26.94
N ALA A 61 -5.03 4.66 -27.47
CA ALA A 61 -5.27 5.98 -26.89
C ALA A 61 -6.39 6.00 -25.84
N ALA A 62 -6.91 4.83 -25.44
CA ALA A 62 -7.98 4.72 -24.45
C ALA A 62 -7.58 5.40 -23.12
N ARG A 63 -8.54 6.10 -22.53
CA ARG A 63 -8.32 6.86 -21.28
C ARG A 63 -8.59 6.02 -20.03
N PRO A 64 -7.96 6.35 -18.90
CA PRO A 64 -8.30 5.72 -17.62
C PRO A 64 -9.81 5.69 -17.35
N PRO A 65 -10.29 4.60 -16.69
CA PRO A 65 -9.54 3.54 -16.04
C PRO A 65 -9.02 2.43 -16.98
N VAL A 66 -9.33 2.48 -18.30
CA VAL A 66 -8.79 1.56 -19.31
C VAL A 66 -7.29 1.82 -19.47
N GLU A 67 -6.50 0.74 -19.46
CA GLU A 67 -5.08 0.76 -19.75
C GLU A 67 -4.72 -0.46 -20.60
N VAL A 68 -4.31 -0.22 -21.85
CA VAL A 68 -3.83 -1.26 -22.75
C VAL A 68 -2.30 -1.31 -22.66
N ALA A 69 -1.79 -2.22 -21.86
CA ALA A 69 -0.35 -2.38 -21.65
C ALA A 69 0.35 -3.05 -22.85
N GLU A 70 -0.33 -4.02 -23.48
CA GLU A 70 0.16 -4.74 -24.66
C GLU A 70 -0.99 -5.03 -25.61
N MET A 71 -0.72 -4.96 -26.91
CA MET A 71 -1.67 -5.32 -27.96
C MET A 71 -0.96 -6.16 -29.03
N ARG A 72 -1.31 -7.45 -29.09
CA ARG A 72 -0.84 -8.37 -30.12
C ARG A 72 -1.84 -8.40 -31.26
N VAL A 73 -1.35 -8.34 -32.49
CA VAL A 73 -2.18 -8.34 -33.69
C VAL A 73 -1.73 -9.42 -34.63
N GLU A 74 -2.67 -10.26 -35.06
CA GLU A 74 -2.45 -11.38 -36.00
C GLU A 74 -3.47 -11.29 -37.13
N GLU A 75 -3.04 -11.34 -38.37
CA GLU A 75 -3.93 -11.46 -39.50
C GLU A 75 -4.44 -12.90 -39.61
N ILE A 76 -5.74 -13.08 -39.68
CA ILE A 76 -6.37 -14.41 -39.71
C ILE A 76 -7.38 -14.52 -40.85
N ALA A 77 -7.61 -15.74 -41.31
CA ALA A 77 -8.76 -16.03 -42.17
C ALA A 77 -10.01 -16.22 -41.32
N HIS A 78 -11.06 -15.50 -41.63
CA HIS A 78 -12.35 -15.60 -40.94
C HIS A 78 -13.52 -15.35 -41.89
N ALA A 79 -14.63 -16.04 -41.68
CA ALA A 79 -15.86 -15.77 -42.43
C ALA A 79 -16.35 -14.35 -42.16
N PRO A 80 -17.02 -13.66 -43.12
CA PRO A 80 -17.60 -12.36 -42.91
C PRO A 80 -18.56 -12.33 -41.71
N LEU A 81 -18.44 -11.30 -40.90
CA LEU A 81 -19.31 -11.03 -39.75
C LEU A 81 -20.27 -9.87 -40.10
N PRO A 82 -21.56 -9.99 -39.79
CA PRO A 82 -22.56 -9.02 -40.25
C PRO A 82 -22.51 -7.70 -39.44
N ASP A 83 -22.08 -7.78 -38.18
CA ASP A 83 -22.09 -6.68 -37.22
C ASP A 83 -20.88 -6.77 -36.29
N PHE A 84 -20.77 -5.80 -35.35
CA PHE A 84 -19.81 -5.88 -34.27
C PHE A 84 -20.55 -6.08 -32.94
N ARG A 85 -20.20 -7.11 -32.18
CA ARG A 85 -20.88 -7.42 -30.90
C ARG A 85 -19.94 -7.98 -29.85
N ALA A 86 -20.31 -7.74 -28.58
CA ALA A 86 -19.73 -8.45 -27.45
C ALA A 86 -20.31 -9.87 -27.39
N VAL A 87 -19.45 -10.85 -27.18
CA VAL A 87 -19.84 -12.25 -27.02
C VAL A 87 -19.46 -12.76 -25.64
N SER A 88 -20.06 -13.89 -25.24
CA SER A 88 -19.88 -14.49 -23.92
C SER A 88 -18.41 -14.69 -23.58
N SER A 89 -18.03 -14.43 -22.34
CA SER A 89 -16.69 -14.67 -21.79
C SER A 89 -16.34 -16.15 -21.79
N GLY A 90 -15.07 -16.51 -21.96
CA GLY A 90 -14.60 -17.90 -22.01
C GLY A 90 -13.11 -18.02 -21.64
N GLY A 91 -12.62 -19.26 -21.59
CA GLY A 91 -11.22 -19.57 -21.30
C GLY A 91 -10.88 -19.67 -19.81
N ALA A 92 -9.87 -20.51 -19.47
CA ALA A 92 -9.31 -20.59 -18.12
C ALA A 92 -8.39 -19.40 -17.88
N ALA A 93 -8.43 -18.85 -16.66
CA ALA A 93 -7.53 -17.79 -16.25
C ALA A 93 -6.07 -18.29 -16.26
N ARG A 94 -5.20 -17.60 -16.99
CA ARG A 94 -3.75 -17.77 -16.89
C ARG A 94 -3.17 -16.41 -16.58
N ALA A 95 -2.75 -16.20 -15.32
CA ALA A 95 -2.21 -14.92 -14.82
C ALA A 95 -3.07 -13.70 -15.19
N PRO A 96 -4.32 -13.63 -14.73
CA PRO A 96 -5.26 -12.62 -15.15
C PRO A 96 -4.87 -11.24 -14.66
N LEU A 97 -5.05 -10.24 -15.51
CA LEU A 97 -5.09 -8.84 -15.09
C LEU A 97 -6.51 -8.53 -14.63
N PHE A 98 -6.63 -8.23 -13.37
CA PHE A 98 -7.88 -8.09 -12.67
C PHE A 98 -8.09 -6.65 -12.20
N PRO A 99 -9.27 -6.03 -12.38
CA PRO A 99 -9.46 -4.65 -11.97
C PRO A 99 -9.55 -4.53 -10.44
N ALA A 100 -8.81 -3.57 -9.90
CA ALA A 100 -8.91 -3.18 -8.50
C ALA A 100 -10.22 -2.43 -8.20
N ASP A 101 -10.57 -2.34 -6.91
CA ASP A 101 -11.65 -1.47 -6.45
C ASP A 101 -11.30 0.00 -6.72
N LEU A 102 -12.22 0.75 -7.28
CA LEU A 102 -12.04 2.16 -7.61
C LEU A 102 -13.02 3.03 -6.82
N GLY A 103 -12.54 4.17 -6.35
CA GLY A 103 -13.36 5.16 -5.67
C GLY A 103 -14.40 5.76 -6.61
N ILE A 104 -15.48 6.31 -6.02
CA ILE A 104 -16.59 6.92 -6.77
C ILE A 104 -16.07 8.04 -7.70
N CYS A 105 -16.52 8.02 -8.96
CA CYS A 105 -16.20 9.05 -9.96
C CYS A 105 -17.14 10.27 -9.84
N GLU A 106 -16.74 11.38 -10.46
CA GLU A 106 -17.50 12.64 -10.44
C GLU A 106 -18.86 12.50 -11.10
N ASP A 107 -18.96 11.75 -12.20
CA ASP A 107 -20.24 11.52 -12.89
C ASP A 107 -21.24 10.79 -11.99
N CYS A 108 -20.80 9.74 -11.28
CA CYS A 108 -21.67 9.03 -10.34
C CYS A 108 -22.05 9.88 -9.13
N GLN A 109 -21.18 10.78 -8.68
CA GLN A 109 -21.53 11.78 -7.66
C GLN A 109 -22.55 12.79 -8.19
N ALA A 110 -22.46 13.18 -9.45
CA ALA A 110 -23.43 14.09 -10.11
C ALA A 110 -24.81 13.44 -10.21
N ASP A 111 -24.89 12.17 -10.69
CA ASP A 111 -26.16 11.43 -10.76
C ASP A 111 -26.84 11.31 -9.39
N MET A 112 -26.05 11.03 -8.34
CA MET A 112 -26.59 10.94 -6.97
C MET A 112 -27.18 12.26 -6.47
N LYS A 113 -26.78 13.40 -7.05
CA LYS A 113 -27.24 14.74 -6.68
C LYS A 113 -28.38 15.26 -7.59
N ASP A 114 -28.60 14.66 -8.74
CA ASP A 114 -29.68 15.05 -9.67
C ASP A 114 -31.01 14.38 -9.26
N PRO A 115 -32.02 15.15 -8.79
CA PRO A 115 -33.32 14.57 -8.42
C PRO A 115 -34.06 13.90 -9.58
N LYS A 116 -33.64 14.12 -10.83
CA LYS A 116 -34.24 13.50 -12.01
C LYS A 116 -33.63 12.16 -12.38
N ASP A 117 -32.44 11.86 -11.84
CA ASP A 117 -31.74 10.60 -12.08
C ASP A 117 -32.28 9.51 -11.15
N HIS A 118 -32.46 8.29 -11.67
CA HIS A 118 -32.96 7.16 -10.84
C HIS A 118 -31.93 6.63 -9.81
N HIS A 119 -30.68 7.16 -9.86
CA HIS A 119 -29.66 6.94 -8.83
C HIS A 119 -29.65 8.05 -7.76
N TYR A 120 -30.56 9.02 -7.82
CA TYR A 120 -30.65 10.12 -6.85
C TYR A 120 -30.64 9.60 -5.40
N GLY A 121 -29.72 10.13 -4.60
CA GLY A 121 -29.57 9.76 -3.18
C GLY A 121 -29.10 8.32 -2.91
N TYR A 122 -28.82 7.52 -3.94
CA TYR A 122 -28.44 6.13 -3.75
C TYR A 122 -26.94 5.98 -3.42
N PRO A 123 -26.57 5.52 -2.18
CA PRO A 123 -25.19 5.58 -1.69
C PRO A 123 -24.23 4.56 -2.32
N TYR A 124 -24.72 3.61 -3.12
CA TYR A 124 -23.92 2.56 -3.77
C TYR A 124 -23.92 2.67 -5.29
N THR A 125 -24.23 3.85 -5.80
CA THR A 125 -24.14 4.19 -7.23
C THR A 125 -22.72 3.95 -7.75
N SER A 126 -22.59 3.28 -8.88
CA SER A 126 -21.33 2.99 -9.54
C SER A 126 -21.49 2.85 -11.06
N CYS A 127 -20.36 2.84 -11.78
CA CYS A 127 -20.30 2.63 -13.22
C CYS A 127 -19.05 1.84 -13.61
N THR A 128 -18.73 1.75 -14.89
CA THR A 128 -17.51 1.06 -15.36
C THR A 128 -16.21 1.73 -14.90
N ALA A 129 -16.24 3.02 -14.52
CA ALA A 129 -15.07 3.78 -14.07
C ALA A 129 -14.87 3.79 -12.54
N CYS A 130 -15.83 3.31 -11.73
CA CYS A 130 -15.79 3.38 -10.27
C CYS A 130 -16.53 2.23 -9.59
N GLY A 131 -16.39 2.10 -8.27
CA GLY A 131 -17.07 1.10 -7.45
C GLY A 131 -16.23 -0.15 -7.17
N PRO A 132 -16.80 -1.16 -6.52
CA PRO A 132 -16.13 -2.38 -6.11
C PRO A 132 -15.87 -3.35 -7.28
N ARG A 133 -14.80 -4.12 -7.19
CA ARG A 133 -14.40 -5.22 -8.09
C ARG A 133 -13.77 -6.35 -7.28
N TYR A 134 -12.55 -6.15 -6.76
CA TYR A 134 -11.82 -7.12 -5.95
C TYR A 134 -12.59 -7.54 -4.71
N THR A 135 -13.22 -6.59 -4.04
CA THR A 135 -13.99 -6.87 -2.82
C THR A 135 -15.31 -7.61 -3.05
N MET A 136 -15.77 -7.72 -4.30
CA MET A 136 -17.07 -8.36 -4.60
C MET A 136 -16.98 -9.56 -5.56
N ILE A 137 -15.82 -9.87 -6.15
CA ILE A 137 -15.73 -10.98 -7.10
C ILE A 137 -15.64 -12.33 -6.39
N GLU A 138 -16.30 -13.35 -6.92
CA GLU A 138 -16.16 -14.74 -6.48
C GLU A 138 -15.11 -15.47 -7.32
N ALA A 139 -15.22 -15.37 -8.64
CA ALA A 139 -14.34 -16.08 -9.58
C ALA A 139 -14.20 -15.33 -10.90
N LEU A 140 -13.16 -15.65 -11.66
CA LEU A 140 -12.98 -15.19 -13.04
C LEU A 140 -13.69 -16.09 -14.04
N PRO A 141 -14.05 -15.55 -15.23
CA PRO A 141 -13.96 -14.17 -15.68
C PRO A 141 -14.90 -13.24 -14.92
N TYR A 142 -14.57 -11.93 -14.86
CA TYR A 142 -15.35 -10.91 -14.15
C TYR A 142 -16.65 -10.61 -14.88
N ASP A 143 -17.73 -11.24 -14.45
CA ASP A 143 -19.11 -11.06 -14.90
C ASP A 143 -20.03 -11.03 -13.68
N ARG A 144 -21.18 -10.33 -13.74
CA ARG A 144 -22.08 -10.11 -12.59
C ARG A 144 -22.47 -11.38 -11.85
N GLU A 145 -22.73 -12.46 -12.57
CA GLU A 145 -23.12 -13.77 -12.01
C GLU A 145 -22.02 -14.41 -11.16
N ARG A 146 -20.77 -13.93 -11.29
CA ARG A 146 -19.59 -14.38 -10.53
C ARG A 146 -19.12 -13.34 -9.52
N THR A 147 -20.05 -12.53 -9.05
CA THR A 147 -19.81 -11.52 -8.03
C THR A 147 -20.88 -11.57 -6.96
N ALA A 148 -20.66 -10.91 -5.82
CA ALA A 148 -21.67 -10.72 -4.78
C ALA A 148 -22.90 -9.87 -5.25
N MET A 149 -22.90 -9.43 -6.52
CA MET A 149 -24.06 -8.76 -7.12
C MET A 149 -25.04 -9.72 -7.80
N LYS A 150 -24.74 -11.02 -7.89
CA LYS A 150 -25.64 -12.06 -8.45
C LYS A 150 -27.00 -12.10 -7.75
N ASP A 151 -27.03 -11.80 -6.44
CA ASP A 151 -28.23 -11.82 -5.62
C ASP A 151 -29.07 -10.54 -5.77
N PHE A 152 -28.63 -9.59 -6.61
CA PHE A 152 -29.31 -8.32 -6.88
C PHE A 152 -29.71 -8.22 -8.35
N PRO A 153 -30.83 -8.83 -8.78
CA PRO A 153 -31.27 -8.77 -10.17
C PRO A 153 -31.62 -7.34 -10.59
N LEU A 154 -31.21 -6.99 -11.82
CA LEU A 154 -31.40 -5.64 -12.34
C LEU A 154 -32.89 -5.30 -12.49
N CYS A 155 -33.28 -4.07 -12.14
CA CYS A 155 -34.55 -3.51 -12.54
C CYS A 155 -34.51 -3.09 -14.02
N LYS A 156 -35.66 -2.77 -14.61
CA LYS A 156 -35.77 -2.41 -16.04
C LYS A 156 -34.88 -1.22 -16.44
N ASP A 157 -34.77 -0.24 -15.56
CA ASP A 157 -33.95 0.95 -15.84
C ASP A 157 -32.46 0.64 -15.82
N CYS A 158 -31.96 -0.03 -14.77
CA CYS A 158 -30.56 -0.48 -14.68
C CYS A 158 -30.21 -1.50 -15.77
N GLU A 159 -31.13 -2.38 -16.16
CA GLU A 159 -30.91 -3.32 -17.24
C GLU A 159 -30.75 -2.61 -18.60
N LYS A 160 -31.57 -1.56 -18.86
CA LYS A 160 -31.44 -0.73 -20.05
C LYS A 160 -30.08 -0.05 -20.11
N GLU A 161 -29.59 0.54 -19.02
CA GLU A 161 -28.24 1.13 -18.94
C GLU A 161 -27.15 0.06 -19.12
N TYR A 162 -27.30 -1.10 -18.48
CA TYR A 162 -26.35 -2.22 -18.56
C TYR A 162 -26.19 -2.75 -19.99
N GLN A 163 -27.25 -2.77 -20.77
CA GLN A 163 -27.24 -3.26 -22.16
C GLN A 163 -26.94 -2.19 -23.19
N SER A 164 -27.09 -0.90 -22.89
CA SER A 164 -26.93 0.20 -23.83
C SER A 164 -25.46 0.53 -24.07
N LEU A 165 -24.94 0.28 -25.28
CA LEU A 165 -23.56 0.62 -25.66
C LEU A 165 -23.22 2.12 -25.53
N SER A 166 -24.21 3.00 -25.56
CA SER A 166 -24.03 4.44 -25.38
C SER A 166 -23.94 4.86 -23.92
N ASP A 167 -24.38 3.99 -23.00
CA ASP A 167 -24.37 4.30 -21.59
C ASP A 167 -23.00 3.99 -20.94
N ARG A 168 -22.58 4.84 -19.98
CA ARG A 168 -21.34 4.66 -19.22
C ARG A 168 -21.39 3.48 -18.23
N ARG A 169 -22.59 2.95 -17.96
CA ARG A 169 -22.83 1.77 -17.14
C ARG A 169 -22.99 0.47 -17.95
N CYS A 170 -22.79 0.53 -19.26
CA CYS A 170 -22.82 -0.65 -20.10
C CYS A 170 -21.81 -1.69 -19.62
N HIS A 171 -22.30 -2.89 -19.24
CA HIS A 171 -21.51 -3.95 -18.61
C HIS A 171 -20.74 -3.50 -17.35
N ALA A 172 -21.30 -2.59 -16.56
CA ALA A 172 -20.81 -2.29 -15.22
C ALA A 172 -21.38 -3.34 -14.24
N GLU A 173 -20.60 -4.33 -13.87
CA GLU A 173 -21.09 -5.49 -13.07
C GLU A 173 -21.60 -5.08 -11.68
N SER A 174 -21.15 -3.93 -11.18
CA SER A 174 -21.61 -3.35 -9.90
C SER A 174 -22.80 -2.41 -10.02
N ILE A 175 -23.39 -2.21 -11.23
CA ILE A 175 -24.54 -1.31 -11.44
C ILE A 175 -25.70 -1.68 -10.53
N ALA A 176 -26.31 -0.67 -9.90
CA ALA A 176 -27.51 -0.80 -9.09
C ALA A 176 -28.12 0.57 -8.80
N CYS A 177 -29.40 0.60 -8.45
CA CYS A 177 -30.11 1.77 -7.94
C CYS A 177 -30.86 1.44 -6.65
N ALA A 178 -31.51 2.43 -6.03
CA ALA A 178 -32.26 2.26 -4.79
C ALA A 178 -33.39 1.20 -4.86
N HIS A 179 -33.82 0.80 -6.07
CA HIS A 179 -34.84 -0.20 -6.29
C HIS A 179 -34.27 -1.63 -6.35
N CYS A 180 -33.17 -1.85 -7.05
CA CYS A 180 -32.64 -3.20 -7.33
C CYS A 180 -31.31 -3.53 -6.62
N GLY A 181 -30.65 -2.56 -6.01
CA GLY A 181 -29.31 -2.75 -5.41
C GLY A 181 -29.33 -2.99 -3.91
N PRO A 182 -28.13 -3.12 -3.34
CA PRO A 182 -27.93 -3.24 -1.90
C PRO A 182 -28.61 -2.11 -1.13
N ARG A 183 -29.21 -2.46 0.01
CA ARG A 183 -29.98 -1.51 0.83
C ARG A 183 -29.16 -1.05 2.01
N LEU A 184 -29.11 0.27 2.22
CA LEU A 184 -28.54 0.84 3.42
C LEU A 184 -29.43 0.52 4.62
N LYS A 185 -28.84 -0.05 5.66
CA LYS A 185 -29.45 -0.33 6.96
C LYS A 185 -28.69 0.42 8.04
N GLY A 186 -29.41 0.96 9.01
CA GLY A 186 -28.84 1.67 10.15
C GLY A 186 -29.42 1.12 11.47
N TRP A 187 -28.55 0.86 12.43
CA TRP A 187 -28.93 0.40 13.75
C TRP A 187 -28.39 1.36 14.81
N THR A 188 -29.27 1.83 15.68
CA THR A 188 -28.89 2.43 16.97
C THR A 188 -29.31 1.48 18.09
N ARG A 189 -28.94 1.80 19.34
CA ARG A 189 -29.37 1.01 20.51
C ARG A 189 -30.91 0.90 20.62
N GLU A 190 -31.60 1.93 20.14
CA GLU A 190 -33.05 2.04 20.28
C GLU A 190 -33.82 1.62 19.03
N ARG A 191 -33.32 1.90 17.83
CA ARG A 191 -34.05 1.85 16.57
C ARG A 191 -33.28 1.23 15.42
N ARG A 192 -34.05 0.80 14.41
CA ARG A 192 -33.58 0.32 13.12
C ARG A 192 -34.07 1.26 12.02
N PHE A 193 -33.25 1.52 11.04
CA PHE A 193 -33.49 2.44 9.93
C PHE A 193 -33.12 1.79 8.61
N GLU A 194 -33.72 2.21 7.53
CA GLU A 194 -33.36 1.76 6.19
C GLU A 194 -33.29 2.96 5.22
N LYS A 195 -32.54 2.78 4.13
CA LYS A 195 -32.44 3.69 2.99
C LYS A 195 -32.14 5.15 3.40
N GLU A 196 -32.94 6.10 2.90
CA GLU A 196 -32.76 7.54 3.11
C GLU A 196 -32.84 7.92 4.60
N VAL A 197 -33.67 7.21 5.35
CA VAL A 197 -33.82 7.45 6.80
C VAL A 197 -32.57 7.01 7.54
N ALA A 198 -31.94 5.90 7.13
CA ALA A 198 -30.67 5.47 7.69
C ALA A 198 -29.53 6.46 7.35
N MET A 199 -29.53 7.02 6.14
CA MET A 199 -28.56 8.05 5.74
C MET A 199 -28.72 9.34 6.56
N ALA A 200 -29.95 9.81 6.71
CA ALA A 200 -30.27 11.00 7.52
C ALA A 200 -29.83 10.81 8.99
N GLU A 201 -30.08 9.61 9.55
CA GLU A 201 -29.69 9.29 10.92
C GLU A 201 -28.17 9.22 11.09
N ALA A 202 -27.42 8.64 10.11
CA ALA A 202 -25.96 8.64 10.12
C ALA A 202 -25.40 10.07 10.12
N ILE A 203 -25.95 10.94 9.28
CA ILE A 203 -25.55 12.36 9.21
C ILE A 203 -25.87 13.06 10.53
N ARG A 204 -27.05 12.84 11.12
CA ARG A 204 -27.45 13.46 12.40
C ARG A 204 -26.50 13.07 13.53
N LEU A 205 -26.27 11.77 13.72
CA LEU A 205 -25.38 11.26 14.76
C LEU A 205 -23.94 11.77 14.59
N ALA A 206 -23.42 11.74 13.36
CA ALA A 206 -22.07 12.23 13.09
C ALA A 206 -21.94 13.75 13.34
N LYS A 207 -22.97 14.57 13.01
CA LYS A 207 -23.02 16.01 13.34
C LYS A 207 -22.94 16.26 14.84
N GLU A 208 -23.60 15.43 15.62
CA GLU A 208 -23.60 15.50 17.08
C GLU A 208 -22.26 15.08 17.69
N GLY A 209 -21.37 14.51 16.90
CA GLY A 209 -20.04 14.08 17.32
C GLY A 209 -19.98 12.61 17.77
N ALA A 210 -20.95 11.81 17.41
CA ALA A 210 -20.95 10.38 17.71
C ALA A 210 -19.92 9.60 16.89
N ILE A 211 -19.52 8.43 17.40
CA ILE A 211 -18.72 7.43 16.68
C ILE A 211 -19.67 6.46 15.99
N LEU A 212 -19.48 6.28 14.70
CA LEU A 212 -20.25 5.35 13.86
C LEU A 212 -19.40 4.18 13.42
N LEU A 213 -19.99 2.99 13.35
CA LEU A 213 -19.45 1.82 12.68
C LEU A 213 -20.09 1.70 11.31
N VAL A 214 -19.29 1.79 10.23
CA VAL A 214 -19.79 1.90 8.86
C VAL A 214 -19.17 0.81 8.00
N LYS A 215 -20.01 0.07 7.25
CA LYS A 215 -19.55 -0.86 6.21
C LYS A 215 -19.10 -0.07 4.99
N ALA A 216 -17.79 0.01 4.78
CA ALA A 216 -17.17 0.64 3.63
C ALA A 216 -17.03 -0.35 2.45
N MET A 217 -16.22 -0.02 1.44
CA MET A 217 -16.02 -0.87 0.27
C MET A 217 -15.31 -2.19 0.62
N GLY A 218 -14.25 -2.14 1.41
CA GLY A 218 -13.40 -3.29 1.72
C GLY A 218 -13.44 -3.77 3.17
N GLY A 219 -14.35 -3.28 3.99
CA GLY A 219 -14.48 -3.67 5.39
C GLY A 219 -15.22 -2.62 6.21
N TYR A 220 -15.34 -2.87 7.51
CA TYR A 220 -15.94 -1.93 8.44
C TYR A 220 -14.96 -0.90 8.93
N GLN A 221 -15.40 0.34 9.07
CA GLN A 221 -14.61 1.47 9.52
C GLN A 221 -15.33 2.22 10.65
N LEU A 222 -14.55 2.74 11.59
CA LEU A 222 -15.02 3.67 12.62
C LEU A 222 -14.90 5.09 12.08
N VAL A 223 -15.99 5.82 12.14
CA VAL A 223 -16.12 7.17 11.57
C VAL A 223 -16.58 8.14 12.63
N CYS A 224 -15.94 9.28 12.75
CA CYS A 224 -16.38 10.37 13.60
C CYS A 224 -15.81 11.72 13.14
N ARG A 225 -16.28 12.83 13.72
CA ARG A 225 -15.74 14.16 13.41
C ARG A 225 -14.29 14.31 13.86
N GLY A 226 -13.42 14.78 12.96
CA GLY A 226 -12.00 15.03 13.22
C GLY A 226 -11.71 16.37 13.91
N ASP A 227 -12.68 17.26 13.99
CA ASP A 227 -12.59 18.57 14.64
C ASP A 227 -13.13 18.59 16.08
N ARG A 228 -13.57 17.43 16.61
CA ARG A 228 -14.07 17.27 17.98
C ARG A 228 -13.05 16.53 18.85
N LYS A 229 -12.48 17.24 19.84
CA LYS A 229 -11.43 16.72 20.73
C LYS A 229 -11.91 15.52 21.54
N GLU A 230 -13.10 15.60 22.09
CA GLU A 230 -13.71 14.59 22.97
C GLU A 230 -13.92 13.29 22.19
N THR A 231 -14.51 13.38 21.02
CA THR A 231 -14.80 12.23 20.14
C THR A 231 -13.53 11.57 19.63
N ALA A 232 -12.57 12.35 19.12
CA ALA A 232 -11.28 11.84 18.69
C ALA A 232 -10.51 11.17 19.84
N GLY A 233 -10.61 11.73 21.05
CA GLY A 233 -10.04 11.14 22.26
C GLY A 233 -10.71 9.84 22.68
N CYS A 234 -12.05 9.76 22.59
CA CYS A 234 -12.82 8.54 22.83
C CYS A 234 -12.43 7.43 21.84
N LEU A 235 -12.44 7.73 20.55
CA LEU A 235 -12.02 6.78 19.51
C LEU A 235 -10.60 6.25 19.74
N ARG A 236 -9.67 7.12 20.19
CA ARG A 236 -8.30 6.73 20.50
C ARG A 236 -8.21 5.74 21.66
N ARG A 237 -8.99 5.96 22.74
CA ARG A 237 -9.07 5.02 23.88
C ARG A 237 -9.69 3.70 23.47
N MET A 238 -10.81 3.72 22.77
CA MET A 238 -11.53 2.53 22.30
C MET A 238 -10.62 1.63 21.42
N LYS A 239 -9.80 2.24 20.54
CA LYS A 239 -8.87 1.49 19.70
C LYS A 239 -7.55 1.12 20.40
N HIS A 240 -7.35 1.46 21.66
CA HIS A 240 -6.06 1.32 22.34
C HIS A 240 -4.87 1.87 21.53
N ARG A 241 -5.11 2.98 20.80
CA ARG A 241 -4.19 3.58 19.83
C ARG A 241 -3.54 4.82 20.41
N SER A 242 -2.42 4.64 21.15
CA SER A 242 -1.80 5.71 21.94
C SER A 242 -1.18 6.86 21.10
N GLY A 243 -0.56 6.55 19.94
CA GLY A 243 0.22 7.52 19.17
C GLY A 243 -0.12 7.60 17.67
N LYS A 244 -0.33 6.47 16.99
CA LYS A 244 -0.49 6.40 15.52
C LYS A 244 -1.55 7.38 15.01
N PRO A 245 -1.24 8.28 14.04
CA PRO A 245 -2.17 9.26 13.51
C PRO A 245 -3.43 8.64 12.90
N PHE A 246 -4.54 9.38 12.93
CA PHE A 246 -5.73 9.08 12.15
C PHE A 246 -5.69 9.80 10.81
N ALA A 247 -6.19 9.16 9.77
CA ALA A 247 -6.48 9.83 8.51
C ALA A 247 -7.75 10.67 8.63
N LEU A 248 -7.78 11.79 7.92
CA LEU A 248 -8.94 12.66 7.80
C LEU A 248 -9.51 12.57 6.40
N MET A 249 -10.77 12.17 6.29
CA MET A 249 -11.55 12.27 5.07
C MET A 249 -12.08 13.69 4.92
N MET A 250 -11.73 14.34 3.83
CA MET A 250 -12.19 15.67 3.45
C MET A 250 -13.40 15.54 2.52
N LYS A 251 -14.35 16.44 2.63
CA LYS A 251 -15.54 16.45 1.76
C LYS A 251 -15.15 16.57 0.28
N ASP A 252 -14.22 17.46 0.00
CA ASP A 252 -13.76 17.81 -1.35
C ASP A 252 -12.30 18.34 -1.32
N ILE A 253 -11.80 18.67 -2.50
CA ILE A 253 -10.45 19.23 -2.66
C ILE A 253 -10.29 20.61 -2.00
N ASP A 254 -11.32 21.42 -1.94
CA ASP A 254 -11.23 22.75 -1.35
C ASP A 254 -11.06 22.65 0.18
N MET A 255 -11.79 21.72 0.81
CA MET A 255 -11.56 21.39 2.22
C MET A 255 -10.14 20.83 2.41
N ALA A 256 -9.66 19.94 1.55
CA ALA A 256 -8.31 19.39 1.65
C ALA A 256 -7.23 20.48 1.56
N LYS A 257 -7.35 21.43 0.60
CA LYS A 257 -6.46 22.60 0.47
C LYS A 257 -6.51 23.54 1.68
N ALA A 258 -7.64 23.61 2.37
CA ALA A 258 -7.75 24.40 3.61
C ALA A 258 -7.00 23.76 4.79
N TRP A 259 -6.77 22.44 4.76
CA TRP A 259 -6.11 21.68 5.83
C TRP A 259 -4.64 21.35 5.55
N ALA A 260 -4.26 21.19 4.29
CA ALA A 260 -2.89 20.84 3.87
C ALA A 260 -2.39 21.72 2.73
N MET A 261 -1.07 21.81 2.61
CA MET A 261 -0.39 22.38 1.46
C MET A 261 -0.32 21.26 0.39
N LEU A 262 -1.05 21.42 -0.70
CA LEU A 262 -1.13 20.43 -1.76
C LEU A 262 -0.57 20.99 -3.05
N SER A 263 0.37 20.30 -3.66
CA SER A 263 0.82 20.49 -5.03
C SER A 263 -0.21 19.96 -6.04
N GLU A 264 -0.10 20.33 -7.29
CA GLU A 264 -0.96 19.80 -8.37
C GLU A 264 -0.90 18.27 -8.45
N LYS A 265 0.30 17.69 -8.29
CA LYS A 265 0.48 16.24 -8.31
C LYS A 265 -0.19 15.54 -7.12
N GLU A 266 -0.15 16.12 -5.94
CA GLU A 266 -0.86 15.61 -4.75
C GLU A 266 -2.38 15.71 -4.92
N ILE A 267 -2.88 16.75 -5.59
CA ILE A 267 -4.29 16.86 -5.96
C ILE A 267 -4.68 15.76 -6.95
N GLU A 268 -3.87 15.52 -8.00
CA GLU A 268 -4.06 14.37 -8.90
C GLU A 268 -4.14 13.04 -8.15
N MET A 269 -3.23 12.81 -7.20
CA MET A 269 -3.22 11.59 -6.40
C MET A 269 -4.51 11.44 -5.59
N LEU A 270 -4.94 12.49 -4.88
CA LEU A 270 -6.17 12.48 -4.08
C LEU A 270 -7.44 12.27 -4.93
N THR A 271 -7.49 12.86 -6.12
CA THR A 271 -8.65 12.76 -7.02
C THR A 271 -8.58 11.53 -7.92
N SER A 272 -7.46 10.80 -7.93
CA SER A 272 -7.31 9.58 -8.72
C SER A 272 -8.38 8.54 -8.40
N PRO A 273 -8.68 7.61 -9.31
CA PRO A 273 -9.63 6.52 -9.04
C PRO A 273 -9.25 5.64 -7.83
N VAL A 274 -7.99 5.64 -7.42
CA VAL A 274 -7.53 4.91 -6.22
C VAL A 274 -8.10 5.52 -4.94
N ARG A 275 -8.30 6.85 -4.88
CA ARG A 275 -8.74 7.57 -3.66
C ARG A 275 -7.90 7.19 -2.43
N PRO A 276 -6.58 7.34 -2.47
CA PRO A 276 -5.70 6.89 -1.38
C PRO A 276 -5.79 7.79 -0.15
N ILE A 277 -5.24 7.31 0.96
CA ILE A 277 -4.78 8.17 2.04
C ILE A 277 -3.45 8.79 1.61
N LEU A 278 -3.43 10.09 1.34
CA LEU A 278 -2.24 10.85 1.00
C LEU A 278 -1.64 11.48 2.25
N LEU A 279 -0.34 11.27 2.47
CA LEU A 279 0.42 11.97 3.51
C LEU A 279 0.90 13.32 2.97
N ALA A 280 0.30 14.42 3.45
CA ALA A 280 0.58 15.78 3.00
C ALA A 280 1.00 16.71 4.15
N SER A 281 1.72 17.77 3.85
CA SER A 281 2.16 18.77 4.82
C SER A 281 0.98 19.57 5.37
N PRO A 282 0.76 19.64 6.69
CA PRO A 282 -0.38 20.36 7.26
C PRO A 282 -0.24 21.87 7.07
N ARG A 283 -1.35 22.54 6.72
CA ARG A 283 -1.44 24.01 6.64
C ARG A 283 -1.84 24.63 7.97
N ARG A 284 -2.50 23.88 8.81
CA ARG A 284 -3.01 24.30 10.12
C ARG A 284 -2.69 23.28 11.21
N LYS A 285 -2.73 23.73 12.45
CA LYS A 285 -2.62 22.79 13.59
C LYS A 285 -3.81 21.85 13.61
N VAL A 286 -3.52 20.58 13.76
CA VAL A 286 -4.49 19.49 13.90
C VAL A 286 -4.60 19.15 15.40
N LEU A 287 -5.75 18.65 15.82
CA LEU A 287 -5.93 18.19 17.20
C LEU A 287 -4.89 17.11 17.55
N PRO A 288 -4.20 17.19 18.71
CA PRO A 288 -3.26 16.15 19.12
C PRO A 288 -3.88 14.74 19.18
N ALA A 289 -5.19 14.67 19.47
CA ALA A 289 -5.92 13.40 19.41
C ALA A 289 -6.05 12.82 18.00
N VAL A 290 -5.90 13.61 16.93
CA VAL A 290 -5.89 13.16 15.54
C VAL A 290 -4.48 12.83 15.10
N ALA A 291 -3.55 13.78 15.23
CA ALA A 291 -2.16 13.58 14.85
C ALA A 291 -1.25 14.40 15.80
N SER A 292 -0.19 13.78 16.30
CA SER A 292 0.77 14.38 17.20
C SER A 292 2.19 14.05 16.76
N ARG A 293 3.06 15.06 16.77
CA ARG A 293 4.51 14.92 16.51
C ARG A 293 4.89 14.22 15.19
N VAL A 294 4.03 14.34 14.16
CA VAL A 294 4.30 13.78 12.84
C VAL A 294 4.43 14.90 11.82
N PRO A 295 5.31 14.74 10.81
CA PRO A 295 5.55 15.79 9.82
C PRO A 295 4.40 15.96 8.83
N ARG A 296 3.51 14.96 8.73
CA ARG A 296 2.44 14.91 7.72
C ARG A 296 1.12 14.46 8.28
N LEU A 297 0.06 14.91 7.63
CA LEU A 297 -1.32 14.56 7.89
C LEU A 297 -1.82 13.61 6.80
N GLY A 298 -2.43 12.50 7.18
CA GLY A 298 -3.12 11.61 6.25
C GLY A 298 -4.46 12.21 5.83
N LEU A 299 -4.64 12.45 4.54
CA LEU A 299 -5.87 12.98 3.94
C LEU A 299 -6.41 12.00 2.91
N CYS A 300 -7.73 11.86 2.85
CA CYS A 300 -8.40 11.15 1.75
C CYS A 300 -9.68 11.87 1.33
N LEU A 301 -10.19 11.51 0.16
CA LEU A 301 -11.50 11.92 -0.33
C LEU A 301 -12.49 10.74 -0.23
N PRO A 302 -13.81 10.98 -0.26
CA PRO A 302 -14.81 9.94 -0.28
C PRO A 302 -14.55 8.88 -1.36
N SER A 303 -14.49 7.62 -0.95
CA SER A 303 -14.29 6.49 -1.86
C SER A 303 -15.60 5.81 -2.30
N THR A 304 -16.71 6.09 -1.60
CA THR A 304 -18.04 5.53 -1.90
C THR A 304 -19.08 6.64 -1.92
N GLY A 305 -20.23 6.37 -2.54
CA GLY A 305 -21.35 7.32 -2.51
C GLY A 305 -21.87 7.55 -1.08
N PHE A 306 -21.82 6.53 -0.21
CA PHE A 306 -22.18 6.69 1.21
C PHE A 306 -21.31 7.76 1.87
N TYR A 307 -19.99 7.69 1.70
CA TYR A 307 -19.07 8.66 2.27
C TYR A 307 -19.21 10.05 1.62
N SER A 308 -19.54 10.11 0.33
CA SER A 308 -19.79 11.38 -0.35
C SER A 308 -21.01 12.10 0.27
N LEU A 309 -22.14 11.38 0.46
CA LEU A 309 -23.35 11.92 1.07
C LEU A 309 -23.13 12.29 2.56
N LEU A 310 -22.41 11.43 3.30
CA LEU A 310 -22.11 11.66 4.71
C LEU A 310 -21.24 12.93 4.89
N ALA A 311 -20.15 13.04 4.14
CA ALA A 311 -19.22 14.16 4.24
C ALA A 311 -19.87 15.49 3.81
N GLU A 312 -20.71 15.47 2.76
CA GLU A 312 -21.51 16.62 2.34
C GLU A 312 -22.50 17.07 3.42
N GLY A 313 -23.19 16.10 4.02
CA GLY A 313 -24.15 16.39 5.10
C GLY A 313 -23.51 16.99 6.34
N ILE A 314 -22.25 16.71 6.66
CA ILE A 314 -21.58 17.13 7.91
C ILE A 314 -20.80 18.44 7.75
N ASP A 315 -20.19 18.67 6.60
CA ASP A 315 -19.32 19.82 6.27
C ASP A 315 -18.17 20.03 7.28
N ALA A 316 -17.54 18.93 7.69
CA ALA A 316 -16.37 18.90 8.56
C ALA A 316 -15.49 17.70 8.23
N PRO A 317 -14.17 17.75 8.54
CA PRO A 317 -13.30 16.60 8.34
C PRO A 317 -13.74 15.42 9.20
N LEU A 318 -13.71 14.21 8.64
CA LEU A 318 -14.05 12.99 9.34
C LEU A 318 -12.79 12.15 9.60
N ILE A 319 -12.61 11.69 10.83
CA ILE A 319 -11.72 10.56 11.08
C ILE A 319 -12.34 9.32 10.48
N VAL A 320 -11.56 8.57 9.69
CA VAL A 320 -11.94 7.26 9.17
C VAL A 320 -10.80 6.29 9.47
N THR A 321 -11.12 5.19 10.15
CA THR A 321 -10.14 4.17 10.51
C THR A 321 -10.79 2.79 10.52
N SER A 322 -10.04 1.72 10.14
CA SER A 322 -10.55 0.34 10.15
C SER A 322 -11.16 -0.05 11.50
N ALA A 323 -12.23 -0.82 11.48
CA ALA A 323 -12.85 -1.35 12.70
C ALA A 323 -12.16 -2.66 13.08
N ASN A 324 -11.16 -2.56 13.94
CA ASN A 324 -10.42 -3.66 14.55
C ASN A 324 -9.66 -3.15 15.77
N GLN A 325 -9.25 -4.04 16.63
CA GLN A 325 -8.18 -3.72 17.58
C GLN A 325 -6.84 -3.62 16.85
N SER A 326 -5.89 -2.91 17.45
CA SER A 326 -4.57 -2.69 16.80
C SER A 326 -3.87 -4.02 16.54
N GLY A 327 -3.51 -4.27 15.27
CA GLY A 327 -2.84 -5.50 14.83
C GLY A 327 -3.77 -6.67 14.44
N GLU A 328 -5.04 -6.63 14.82
CA GLU A 328 -6.03 -7.65 14.44
C GLU A 328 -6.50 -7.47 12.99
N PRO A 329 -7.02 -8.55 12.34
CA PRO A 329 -7.67 -8.45 11.05
C PRO A 329 -8.83 -7.44 11.05
N MET A 330 -8.97 -6.71 9.94
CA MET A 330 -10.07 -5.77 9.77
C MET A 330 -11.40 -6.53 9.74
N ILE A 331 -12.40 -6.04 10.47
CA ILE A 331 -13.75 -6.59 10.43
C ILE A 331 -14.37 -6.32 9.05
N PHE A 332 -14.84 -7.38 8.38
CA PHE A 332 -15.52 -7.28 7.08
C PHE A 332 -16.79 -8.12 6.98
N ARG A 333 -16.98 -9.07 7.91
CA ARG A 333 -18.22 -9.89 8.01
C ARG A 333 -19.26 -9.17 8.87
N ASP A 334 -20.51 -9.23 8.43
CA ASP A 334 -21.61 -8.50 9.09
C ASP A 334 -21.88 -9.01 10.52
N GLU A 335 -21.71 -10.31 10.77
CA GLU A 335 -21.86 -10.93 12.10
C GLU A 335 -20.80 -10.40 13.09
N GLU A 336 -19.54 -10.31 12.64
CA GLU A 336 -18.47 -9.77 13.46
C GLU A 336 -18.69 -8.28 13.77
N ALA A 337 -19.17 -7.53 12.78
CA ALA A 337 -19.47 -6.11 12.97
C ALA A 337 -20.61 -5.87 13.95
N ARG A 338 -21.63 -6.73 13.93
CA ARG A 338 -22.74 -6.70 14.92
C ARG A 338 -22.24 -7.00 16.31
N ALA A 339 -21.45 -8.06 16.47
CA ALA A 339 -20.87 -8.44 17.75
C ALA A 339 -19.97 -7.32 18.31
N TYR A 340 -19.15 -6.70 17.44
CA TYR A 340 -18.30 -5.56 17.81
C TYR A 340 -19.13 -4.35 18.22
N TYR A 341 -20.20 -4.01 17.46
CA TYR A 341 -21.13 -2.95 17.82
C TYR A 341 -21.83 -3.19 19.16
N GLU A 342 -22.24 -4.42 19.44
CA GLU A 342 -22.92 -4.79 20.69
C GLU A 342 -21.98 -4.70 21.89
N ALA A 343 -20.70 -5.03 21.71
CA ALA A 343 -19.70 -4.99 22.76
C ALA A 343 -19.19 -3.57 23.09
N GLU A 344 -19.20 -2.65 22.12
CA GLU A 344 -18.60 -1.30 22.26
C GLU A 344 -19.70 -0.24 22.50
N GLU A 345 -19.89 0.15 23.75
CA GLU A 345 -20.91 1.13 24.14
C GLU A 345 -20.70 2.53 23.53
N ASP A 346 -19.46 2.91 23.24
CA ASP A 346 -19.09 4.20 22.66
C ASP A 346 -19.51 4.34 21.19
N ILE A 347 -19.91 3.26 20.52
CA ILE A 347 -20.43 3.28 19.14
C ILE A 347 -21.92 3.58 19.15
N ALA A 348 -22.32 4.76 18.67
CA ALA A 348 -23.70 5.22 18.67
C ALA A 348 -24.57 4.55 17.59
N GLY A 349 -23.99 4.12 16.46
CA GLY A 349 -24.73 3.51 15.38
C GLY A 349 -23.88 2.63 14.47
N LEU A 350 -24.51 1.57 13.97
CA LEU A 350 -23.98 0.65 12.96
C LEU A 350 -24.73 0.89 11.64
N PHE A 351 -23.98 1.23 10.57
CA PHE A 351 -24.52 1.48 9.23
C PHE A 351 -23.89 0.53 8.22
N PHE A 352 -24.71 -0.27 7.56
CA PHE A 352 -24.24 -1.33 6.67
C PHE A 352 -25.23 -1.58 5.52
N TYR A 353 -24.78 -2.32 4.54
CA TYR A 353 -25.57 -2.77 3.39
C TYR A 353 -25.49 -4.30 3.25
N ASP A 354 -26.47 -4.90 2.60
CA ASP A 354 -26.67 -6.34 2.54
C ASP A 354 -25.86 -7.08 1.44
N ARG A 355 -25.05 -6.39 0.64
CA ARG A 355 -24.07 -7.07 -0.22
C ARG A 355 -22.86 -7.51 0.62
N GLU A 356 -22.39 -8.73 0.43
CA GLU A 356 -21.20 -9.23 1.08
C GLU A 356 -19.92 -8.53 0.60
N ILE A 357 -18.93 -8.43 1.49
CA ILE A 357 -17.54 -8.17 1.17
C ILE A 357 -16.85 -9.54 1.17
N LEU A 358 -16.46 -10.00 0.00
CA LEU A 358 -15.82 -11.31 -0.16
C LEU A 358 -14.35 -11.29 0.24
N ARG A 359 -13.66 -10.18 -0.10
CA ARG A 359 -12.23 -9.95 0.21
C ARG A 359 -12.05 -8.61 0.88
N PRO A 360 -11.45 -8.56 2.06
CA PRO A 360 -11.18 -7.27 2.71
C PRO A 360 -10.04 -6.53 2.01
N ALA A 361 -10.17 -5.19 1.98
CA ALA A 361 -9.15 -4.29 1.47
C ALA A 361 -9.15 -2.98 2.26
N ASP A 362 -8.05 -2.69 2.96
CA ASP A 362 -7.85 -1.42 3.65
C ASP A 362 -7.50 -0.31 2.65
N ASP A 363 -7.51 0.94 3.08
CA ASP A 363 -7.16 2.07 2.22
C ASP A 363 -5.65 2.10 1.93
N SER A 364 -5.26 2.31 0.68
CA SER A 364 -3.85 2.50 0.31
C SER A 364 -3.31 3.80 0.88
N VAL A 365 -2.02 3.81 1.25
CA VAL A 365 -1.33 4.98 1.80
C VAL A 365 -0.20 5.36 0.86
N MET A 366 -0.17 6.63 0.48
CA MET A 366 0.79 7.15 -0.49
C MET A 366 1.36 8.49 -0.03
N GLN A 367 2.53 8.82 -0.52
CA GLN A 367 3.12 10.15 -0.39
C GLN A 367 3.85 10.56 -1.67
N LEU A 368 4.06 11.87 -1.83
CA LEU A 368 4.84 12.41 -2.92
C LEU A 368 6.29 12.60 -2.47
N GLN A 369 7.25 12.10 -3.24
CA GLN A 369 8.69 12.23 -3.01
C GLN A 369 9.30 13.08 -4.15
N GLY A 370 9.39 14.40 -3.95
CA GLY A 370 9.74 15.28 -5.03
C GLY A 370 8.68 15.27 -6.14
N ARG A 371 8.92 14.58 -7.25
CA ARG A 371 7.95 14.38 -8.35
C ARG A 371 7.42 12.95 -8.46
N GLU A 372 7.94 12.03 -7.69
CA GLU A 372 7.61 10.62 -7.76
C GLU A 372 6.66 10.21 -6.64
N VAL A 373 5.81 9.26 -6.95
CA VAL A 373 4.85 8.70 -6.00
C VAL A 373 5.52 7.56 -5.26
N GLN A 374 5.42 7.55 -3.94
CA GLN A 374 5.82 6.41 -3.11
C GLN A 374 4.59 5.79 -2.45
N ILE A 375 4.43 4.49 -2.63
CA ILE A 375 3.39 3.71 -1.95
C ILE A 375 3.96 3.25 -0.60
N LEU A 376 3.24 3.54 0.49
CA LEU A 376 3.59 3.10 1.84
C LEU A 376 2.74 1.92 2.32
N ARG A 377 1.55 1.75 1.73
CA ARG A 377 0.66 0.60 1.87
C ARG A 377 -0.07 0.39 0.56
N ARG A 378 0.02 -0.84 0.00
CA ARG A 378 -0.52 -1.19 -1.31
C ARG A 378 -1.71 -2.13 -1.15
N THR A 379 -2.92 -1.58 -1.09
CA THR A 379 -4.16 -2.34 -0.86
C THR A 379 -5.26 -1.87 -1.82
N ARG A 380 -6.37 -1.31 -1.37
CA ARG A 380 -7.49 -0.86 -2.21
C ARG A 380 -7.01 0.07 -3.33
N GLY A 381 -7.49 -0.18 -4.54
CA GLY A 381 -7.11 0.55 -5.75
C GLY A 381 -5.91 -0.06 -6.49
N PHE A 382 -5.22 -1.03 -5.88
CA PHE A 382 -4.09 -1.74 -6.48
C PHE A 382 -4.26 -3.26 -6.49
N LEU A 383 -4.92 -3.84 -5.46
CA LEU A 383 -5.13 -5.28 -5.40
C LEU A 383 -6.23 -5.71 -6.37
N PRO A 384 -6.04 -6.83 -7.05
CA PRO A 384 -4.92 -7.76 -7.10
C PRO A 384 -4.00 -7.55 -8.32
N GLU A 385 -3.77 -6.30 -8.77
CA GLU A 385 -2.96 -6.04 -9.96
C GLU A 385 -1.49 -6.46 -9.74
N PRO A 386 -0.84 -7.06 -10.76
CA PRO A 386 0.57 -7.41 -10.66
C PRO A 386 1.46 -6.15 -10.66
N VAL A 387 2.57 -6.23 -9.95
CA VAL A 387 3.60 -5.18 -9.94
C VAL A 387 4.60 -5.37 -11.06
N VAL A 388 4.98 -6.61 -11.31
CA VAL A 388 5.90 -6.99 -12.38
C VAL A 388 5.14 -7.78 -13.42
N ARG A 389 5.32 -7.43 -14.68
CA ARG A 389 4.90 -8.16 -15.87
C ARG A 389 6.17 -8.57 -16.63
N ASP A 390 6.13 -9.62 -17.40
CA ASP A 390 7.30 -10.20 -18.08
C ASP A 390 8.39 -10.68 -17.09
N ALA A 391 7.95 -11.17 -15.93
CA ALA A 391 8.83 -11.86 -15.00
C ALA A 391 9.31 -13.20 -15.58
N PRO A 392 10.47 -13.70 -15.13
CA PRO A 392 10.93 -15.03 -15.49
C PRO A 392 9.88 -16.11 -15.23
N SER A 393 9.92 -17.19 -16.01
CA SER A 393 8.99 -18.30 -15.84
C SER A 393 9.20 -19.00 -14.49
N GLY A 394 8.09 -19.41 -13.87
CA GLY A 394 8.08 -20.11 -12.58
C GLY A 394 6.81 -19.80 -11.80
N MET A 395 6.47 -20.68 -10.85
CA MET A 395 5.35 -20.49 -9.93
C MET A 395 5.86 -20.63 -8.50
N VAL A 396 5.74 -19.55 -7.72
CA VAL A 396 6.24 -19.52 -6.34
C VAL A 396 5.31 -18.70 -5.47
N LEU A 397 5.18 -19.15 -4.21
CA LEU A 397 4.62 -18.39 -3.10
C LEU A 397 5.79 -17.82 -2.27
N ALA A 398 5.80 -16.51 -2.09
CA ALA A 398 6.69 -15.82 -1.18
C ALA A 398 5.88 -15.29 0.02
N THR A 399 6.32 -15.57 1.26
CA THR A 399 5.52 -15.31 2.47
C THR A 399 5.86 -13.99 3.18
N GLY A 400 6.77 -13.19 2.61
CA GLY A 400 7.11 -11.86 3.15
C GLY A 400 7.84 -11.88 4.49
N ALA A 401 7.45 -10.96 5.36
CA ALA A 401 7.97 -10.79 6.72
C ALA A 401 6.84 -10.52 7.71
N ASP A 402 7.14 -10.53 9.04
CA ASP A 402 6.11 -10.37 10.08
C ASP A 402 5.61 -8.94 10.27
N MET A 403 6.45 -7.95 9.96
CA MET A 403 6.13 -6.52 10.11
C MET A 403 5.55 -5.95 8.81
N ALA A 404 4.26 -5.65 8.75
CA ALA A 404 3.48 -5.40 7.55
C ALA A 404 3.38 -6.68 6.69
N PRO A 405 2.72 -7.71 7.22
CA PRO A 405 2.69 -9.03 6.59
C PRO A 405 2.00 -8.96 5.24
N GLY A 406 2.54 -9.73 4.33
CA GLY A 406 2.05 -9.88 2.96
C GLY A 406 2.70 -11.08 2.32
N PHE A 407 2.19 -11.46 1.19
CA PHE A 407 2.76 -12.52 0.37
C PHE A 407 2.88 -12.06 -1.09
N ALA A 408 3.57 -12.82 -1.91
CA ALA A 408 3.53 -12.63 -3.35
C ALA A 408 3.38 -13.97 -4.06
N LEU A 409 2.45 -14.00 -5.02
CA LEU A 409 2.31 -15.12 -5.94
C LEU A 409 2.99 -14.77 -7.26
N ALA A 410 3.77 -15.70 -7.78
CA ALA A 410 4.34 -15.62 -9.12
C ALA A 410 3.72 -16.67 -10.03
N GLY A 411 3.40 -16.29 -11.26
CA GLY A 411 2.90 -17.20 -12.27
C GLY A 411 2.55 -16.50 -13.57
N GLY A 412 2.64 -17.22 -14.70
CA GLY A 412 2.28 -16.69 -16.00
C GLY A 412 3.08 -15.45 -16.44
N GLY A 413 4.31 -15.27 -15.96
CA GLY A 413 5.12 -14.10 -16.25
C GLY A 413 4.77 -12.87 -15.41
N SER A 414 3.98 -13.02 -14.37
CA SER A 414 3.56 -11.90 -13.52
C SER A 414 3.84 -12.16 -12.04
N LEU A 415 4.05 -11.07 -11.27
CA LEU A 415 4.23 -11.07 -9.82
C LEU A 415 3.12 -10.26 -9.17
N TYR A 416 2.39 -10.89 -8.27
CA TYR A 416 1.22 -10.37 -7.58
C TYR A 416 1.49 -10.22 -6.07
N PRO A 417 2.05 -9.11 -5.62
CA PRO A 417 2.20 -8.87 -4.18
C PRO A 417 0.87 -8.47 -3.55
N ALA A 418 0.57 -9.06 -2.42
CA ALA A 418 -0.58 -8.75 -1.58
C ALA A 418 -0.11 -8.33 -0.19
N GLU A 419 -0.65 -7.26 0.34
CA GLU A 419 -0.51 -6.88 1.74
C GLU A 419 -1.75 -7.35 2.50
N VAL A 420 -1.54 -8.08 3.60
CA VAL A 420 -2.62 -8.58 4.44
C VAL A 420 -2.89 -7.55 5.54
N PRO A 421 -4.15 -7.08 5.70
CA PRO A 421 -4.46 -5.95 6.58
C PRO A 421 -4.54 -6.34 8.07
N CYS A 422 -3.49 -6.99 8.59
CA CYS A 422 -3.31 -7.32 10.01
C CYS A 422 -1.82 -7.53 10.31
N ASP A 423 -1.45 -7.65 11.58
CA ASP A 423 -0.14 -8.18 11.98
C ASP A 423 -0.29 -9.68 12.28
N ILE A 424 0.73 -10.51 12.01
CA ILE A 424 0.67 -11.95 12.33
C ILE A 424 1.04 -12.13 13.81
N LEU A 425 0.06 -12.01 14.72
CA LEU A 425 0.28 -11.99 16.16
C LEU A 425 -0.26 -13.24 16.89
N ASN A 426 -1.36 -13.80 16.40
CA ASN A 426 -2.12 -14.85 17.07
C ASN A 426 -2.71 -15.84 16.06
N GLU A 427 -3.34 -16.90 16.55
CA GLU A 427 -3.93 -17.95 15.70
C GLU A 427 -4.95 -17.40 14.70
N ARG A 428 -5.76 -16.39 15.09
CA ARG A 428 -6.76 -15.77 14.21
C ARG A 428 -6.12 -15.05 13.04
N SER A 429 -5.07 -14.26 13.30
CA SER A 429 -4.35 -13.54 12.24
C SER A 429 -3.54 -14.48 11.34
N GLN A 430 -2.99 -15.57 11.90
CA GLN A 430 -2.31 -16.61 11.12
C GLN A 430 -3.30 -17.36 10.20
N ALA A 431 -4.46 -17.75 10.73
CA ALA A 431 -5.52 -18.37 9.91
C ALA A 431 -5.96 -17.43 8.78
N PHE A 432 -6.20 -16.16 9.10
CA PHE A 432 -6.57 -15.14 8.12
C PHE A 432 -5.51 -14.95 7.02
N PHE A 433 -4.22 -14.99 7.37
CA PHE A 433 -3.12 -14.93 6.41
C PHE A 433 -3.18 -16.12 5.42
N LEU A 434 -3.30 -17.35 5.94
CA LEU A 434 -3.37 -18.56 5.12
C LEU A 434 -4.65 -18.63 4.26
N GLU A 435 -5.80 -18.23 4.81
CA GLU A 435 -7.06 -18.15 4.06
C GLU A 435 -6.96 -17.15 2.91
N THR A 436 -6.33 -15.98 3.15
CA THR A 436 -6.14 -14.96 2.12
C THR A 436 -5.19 -15.46 1.02
N GLU A 437 -4.11 -16.15 1.38
CA GLU A 437 -3.16 -16.76 0.44
C GLU A 437 -3.87 -17.77 -0.47
N GLN A 438 -4.61 -18.70 0.12
CA GLN A 438 -5.33 -19.73 -0.62
C GLN A 438 -6.39 -19.13 -1.55
N ASP A 439 -7.15 -18.16 -1.06
CA ASP A 439 -8.16 -17.45 -1.86
C ASP A 439 -7.53 -16.75 -3.08
N TRP A 440 -6.32 -16.20 -2.94
CA TRP A 440 -5.61 -15.62 -4.07
C TRP A 440 -5.10 -16.66 -5.07
N GLU A 441 -4.62 -17.82 -4.61
CA GLU A 441 -4.27 -18.93 -5.50
C GLU A 441 -5.48 -19.35 -6.36
N GLU A 442 -6.64 -19.49 -5.72
CA GLU A 442 -7.88 -19.87 -6.40
C GLU A 442 -8.35 -18.77 -7.36
N LEU A 443 -8.37 -17.50 -6.91
CA LEU A 443 -8.77 -16.35 -7.74
C LEU A 443 -7.90 -16.19 -8.99
N LEU A 444 -6.58 -16.30 -8.82
CA LEU A 444 -5.61 -16.12 -9.91
C LEU A 444 -5.40 -17.40 -10.74
N GLY A 445 -5.91 -18.54 -10.29
CA GLY A 445 -5.68 -19.84 -10.94
C GLY A 445 -4.20 -20.24 -10.93
N LEU A 446 -3.47 -19.87 -9.87
CA LEU A 446 -2.05 -20.15 -9.70
C LEU A 446 -1.85 -21.25 -8.66
N SER A 447 -0.95 -22.19 -8.95
CA SER A 447 -0.57 -23.27 -8.04
C SER A 447 0.94 -23.22 -7.83
N PRO A 448 1.43 -22.69 -6.72
CA PRO A 448 2.86 -22.60 -6.43
C PRO A 448 3.56 -23.97 -6.51
N GLN A 449 4.76 -23.98 -7.08
CA GLN A 449 5.64 -25.15 -7.17
C GLN A 449 6.78 -25.09 -6.15
N ALA A 450 6.89 -23.99 -5.43
CA ALA A 450 7.84 -23.79 -4.35
C ALA A 450 7.32 -22.72 -3.38
N VAL A 451 7.87 -22.70 -2.18
CA VAL A 451 7.65 -21.65 -1.20
C VAL A 451 8.99 -21.00 -0.85
N ILE A 452 9.02 -19.68 -0.75
CA ILE A 452 10.18 -18.91 -0.32
C ILE A 452 9.80 -17.94 0.80
N SER A 453 10.66 -17.83 1.81
CA SER A 453 10.45 -16.98 3.00
C SER A 453 11.70 -16.20 3.38
N ASP A 454 11.57 -15.37 4.41
CA ASP A 454 12.70 -14.69 5.05
C ASP A 454 13.67 -15.70 5.70
N LEU A 455 14.94 -15.29 5.84
CA LEU A 455 15.97 -16.09 6.51
C LEU A 455 15.74 -16.17 8.04
N HIS A 456 14.97 -15.25 8.64
CA HIS A 456 14.76 -15.17 10.08
C HIS A 456 14.05 -16.43 10.61
N PRO A 457 14.70 -17.23 11.51
CA PRO A 457 14.18 -18.56 11.88
C PRO A 457 12.89 -18.53 12.72
N ALA A 458 12.61 -17.41 13.37
CA ALA A 458 11.46 -17.25 14.26
C ALA A 458 10.35 -16.37 13.71
N TYR A 459 10.43 -15.91 12.46
CA TYR A 459 9.31 -15.21 11.84
C TYR A 459 8.13 -16.15 11.65
N LEU A 460 6.94 -15.69 12.06
CA LEU A 460 5.70 -16.45 11.90
C LEU A 460 5.37 -16.66 10.43
N SER A 461 5.60 -15.67 9.57
CA SER A 461 5.47 -15.78 8.12
C SER A 461 6.33 -16.90 7.54
N ARG A 462 7.58 -17.06 8.03
CA ARG A 462 8.44 -18.19 7.67
C ARG A 462 7.90 -19.53 8.16
N LEU A 463 7.49 -19.61 9.42
CA LEU A 463 6.96 -20.86 10.01
C LEU A 463 5.68 -21.30 9.30
N LEU A 464 4.81 -20.36 8.90
CA LEU A 464 3.64 -20.64 8.06
C LEU A 464 4.06 -21.14 6.68
N GLY A 465 5.04 -20.49 6.03
CA GLY A 465 5.59 -20.93 4.74
C GLY A 465 6.22 -22.33 4.80
N GLU A 466 6.99 -22.65 5.84
CA GLU A 466 7.55 -23.99 6.06
C GLU A 466 6.45 -25.04 6.26
N LYS A 467 5.38 -24.68 6.98
CA LYS A 467 4.21 -25.53 7.16
C LYS A 467 3.52 -25.79 5.83
N THR A 468 3.19 -24.75 5.08
CA THR A 468 2.57 -24.83 3.73
C THR A 468 3.40 -25.69 2.80
N ALA A 469 4.72 -25.48 2.73
CA ALA A 469 5.62 -26.27 1.89
C ALA A 469 5.60 -27.76 2.26
N ARG A 470 5.66 -28.09 3.54
CA ARG A 470 5.63 -29.46 4.05
C ARG A 470 4.30 -30.15 3.75
N GLU A 471 3.18 -29.49 4.03
CA GLU A 471 1.83 -30.03 3.83
C GLU A 471 1.54 -30.31 2.34
N ARG A 472 2.08 -29.46 1.46
CA ARG A 472 1.91 -29.60 0.00
C ARG A 472 3.03 -30.38 -0.70
N GLY A 473 4.06 -30.82 0.03
CA GLY A 473 5.22 -31.52 -0.54
C GLY A 473 6.06 -30.67 -1.48
N LEU A 474 6.15 -29.36 -1.25
CA LEU A 474 6.84 -28.39 -2.07
C LEU A 474 8.27 -28.11 -1.53
N PRO A 475 9.24 -27.78 -2.40
CA PRO A 475 10.54 -27.31 -1.98
C PRO A 475 10.40 -25.94 -1.27
N PHE A 476 11.19 -25.78 -0.19
CA PHE A 476 11.24 -24.57 0.61
C PHE A 476 12.59 -23.86 0.47
N TYR A 477 12.54 -22.53 0.27
CA TYR A 477 13.72 -21.67 0.10
C TYR A 477 13.68 -20.52 1.09
N THR A 478 14.85 -19.93 1.34
CA THR A 478 14.99 -18.70 2.11
C THR A 478 15.88 -17.69 1.40
N VAL A 479 15.65 -16.40 1.65
CA VAL A 479 16.50 -15.32 1.20
C VAL A 479 16.73 -14.33 2.34
N GLN A 480 17.93 -13.72 2.38
CA GLN A 480 18.29 -12.74 3.39
C GLN A 480 17.40 -11.49 3.27
N HIS A 481 16.94 -10.97 4.40
CA HIS A 481 15.98 -9.88 4.52
C HIS A 481 16.33 -8.64 3.68
N HIS A 482 17.54 -8.10 3.88
CA HIS A 482 17.99 -6.88 3.16
C HIS A 482 18.27 -7.14 1.68
N HIS A 483 18.62 -8.39 1.33
CA HIS A 483 18.71 -8.79 -0.07
C HIS A 483 17.31 -8.75 -0.73
N ALA A 484 16.28 -9.24 -0.04
CA ALA A 484 14.90 -9.16 -0.55
C ALA A 484 14.43 -7.71 -0.75
N HIS A 485 14.80 -6.78 0.16
CA HIS A 485 14.56 -5.35 -0.05
C HIS A 485 15.24 -4.82 -1.34
N ALA A 486 16.52 -5.11 -1.56
CA ALA A 486 17.22 -4.68 -2.77
C ALA A 486 16.60 -5.31 -4.03
N LEU A 487 16.24 -6.60 -3.96
CA LEU A 487 15.62 -7.33 -5.06
C LEU A 487 14.21 -6.84 -5.40
N SER A 488 13.46 -6.27 -4.44
CA SER A 488 12.16 -5.67 -4.74
C SER A 488 12.30 -4.46 -5.68
N VAL A 489 13.33 -3.62 -5.49
CA VAL A 489 13.64 -2.51 -6.40
C VAL A 489 14.12 -3.03 -7.76
N ILE A 490 14.99 -4.04 -7.76
CA ILE A 490 15.48 -4.68 -8.99
C ILE A 490 14.32 -5.23 -9.81
N ALA A 491 13.36 -5.89 -9.15
CA ALA A 491 12.17 -6.46 -9.79
C ALA A 491 11.25 -5.38 -10.40
N GLU A 492 10.95 -4.32 -9.64
CA GLU A 492 10.09 -3.23 -10.13
C GLU A 492 10.61 -2.54 -11.39
N HIS A 493 11.93 -2.37 -11.46
CA HIS A 493 12.61 -1.62 -12.54
C HIS A 493 13.28 -2.53 -13.57
N HIS A 494 13.12 -3.85 -13.47
CA HIS A 494 13.73 -4.85 -14.37
C HIS A 494 15.25 -4.64 -14.55
N LEU A 495 15.96 -4.33 -13.45
CA LEU A 495 17.38 -4.00 -13.50
C LEU A 495 18.23 -5.25 -13.74
N GLN A 496 19.22 -5.10 -14.61
CA GLN A 496 20.20 -6.15 -14.90
C GLN A 496 21.64 -5.68 -14.59
N GLY A 497 22.52 -6.63 -14.23
CA GLY A 497 23.90 -6.35 -13.87
C GLY A 497 24.05 -5.77 -12.46
N LYS A 498 25.24 -5.22 -12.16
CA LYS A 498 25.63 -4.77 -10.82
C LYS A 498 24.89 -3.51 -10.38
N SER A 499 24.47 -3.50 -9.12
CA SER A 499 23.89 -2.34 -8.44
C SER A 499 24.45 -2.24 -7.02
N LEU A 500 24.64 -1.02 -6.52
CA LEU A 500 24.96 -0.77 -5.12
C LEU A 500 23.66 -0.40 -4.40
N ALA A 501 23.29 -1.18 -3.40
CA ALA A 501 22.05 -0.98 -2.65
C ALA A 501 22.35 -0.46 -1.25
N PHE A 502 21.74 0.65 -0.87
CA PHE A 502 21.63 1.11 0.51
C PHE A 502 20.30 0.60 1.04
N VAL A 503 20.36 -0.35 1.99
CA VAL A 503 19.17 -0.93 2.59
C VAL A 503 19.15 -0.53 4.06
N PHE A 504 18.31 0.48 4.38
CA PHE A 504 18.22 1.05 5.71
C PHE A 504 16.90 0.70 6.37
N ASP A 505 16.99 -0.10 7.41
CA ASP A 505 15.81 -0.62 8.09
C ASP A 505 15.96 -0.64 9.61
N GLY A 506 14.85 -0.96 10.28
CA GLY A 506 14.77 -1.07 11.73
C GLY A 506 15.34 -2.37 12.28
N THR A 507 15.15 -3.47 11.56
CA THR A 507 15.59 -4.80 12.00
C THR A 507 15.46 -5.81 10.86
N GLY A 508 16.48 -6.63 10.67
CA GLY A 508 16.47 -7.78 9.79
C GLY A 508 17.52 -8.78 10.25
N TYR A 509 17.28 -10.07 10.03
CA TYR A 509 18.18 -11.13 10.45
C TYR A 509 19.40 -11.20 9.53
N GLY A 510 20.59 -11.01 10.10
CA GLY A 510 21.86 -11.12 9.41
C GLY A 510 22.32 -12.57 9.26
N GLU A 511 23.08 -12.86 8.21
CA GLU A 511 23.70 -14.18 7.98
C GLU A 511 24.69 -14.58 9.10
N ASP A 512 25.16 -13.58 9.84
CA ASP A 512 26.07 -13.71 11.00
C ASP A 512 25.33 -13.83 12.33
N GLY A 513 24.01 -13.96 12.31
CA GLY A 513 23.16 -14.06 13.51
C GLY A 513 23.00 -12.74 14.27
N THR A 514 23.44 -11.61 13.71
CA THR A 514 23.26 -10.27 14.29
C THR A 514 22.04 -9.57 13.68
N VAL A 515 21.60 -8.46 14.28
CA VAL A 515 20.56 -7.60 13.71
C VAL A 515 21.19 -6.62 12.72
N TRP A 516 20.85 -6.74 11.47
CA TRP A 516 21.22 -5.83 10.40
C TRP A 516 20.18 -4.72 10.23
N GLY A 517 20.51 -3.68 9.46
CA GLY A 517 19.59 -2.60 9.09
C GLY A 517 20.24 -1.30 8.64
N GLY A 518 21.57 -1.24 8.53
CA GLY A 518 22.29 -0.10 7.96
C GLY A 518 23.31 -0.59 6.93
N GLU A 519 22.82 -1.23 5.85
CA GLU A 519 23.59 -2.11 5.00
C GLU A 519 23.91 -1.47 3.65
N ILE A 520 25.14 -1.69 3.15
CA ILE A 520 25.59 -1.36 1.80
C ILE A 520 25.88 -2.69 1.11
N LEU A 521 25.07 -3.01 0.11
CA LEU A 521 25.08 -4.31 -0.56
C LEU A 521 25.44 -4.16 -2.03
N LEU A 522 26.38 -4.97 -2.51
CA LEU A 522 26.62 -5.17 -3.93
C LEU A 522 25.74 -6.30 -4.42
N CYS A 523 24.79 -6.00 -5.30
CA CYS A 523 23.83 -6.96 -5.83
C CYS A 523 24.07 -7.20 -7.32
N GLU A 524 24.07 -8.48 -7.75
CA GLU A 524 24.14 -8.89 -9.15
C GLU A 524 23.35 -10.18 -9.35
N GLY A 525 22.22 -10.11 -10.08
CA GLY A 525 21.30 -11.25 -10.23
C GLY A 525 20.79 -11.73 -8.86
N THR A 526 21.10 -12.98 -8.49
CA THR A 526 20.78 -13.57 -7.18
C THR A 526 21.94 -13.52 -6.19
N SER A 527 23.05 -12.87 -6.54
CA SER A 527 24.21 -12.72 -5.68
C SER A 527 24.11 -11.42 -4.88
N MET A 528 24.49 -11.49 -3.61
CA MET A 528 24.59 -10.36 -2.70
C MET A 528 25.92 -10.43 -1.96
N GLN A 529 26.61 -9.29 -1.89
CA GLN A 529 27.79 -9.14 -1.06
C GLN A 529 27.62 -7.93 -0.14
N ARG A 530 27.80 -8.11 1.17
CA ARG A 530 27.83 -7.03 2.16
C ARG A 530 29.17 -6.30 2.07
N VAL A 531 29.20 -5.17 1.36
CA VAL A 531 30.43 -4.39 1.09
C VAL A 531 30.66 -3.25 2.08
N GLY A 532 29.62 -2.87 2.82
CA GLY A 532 29.72 -1.89 3.91
C GLY A 532 28.51 -1.95 4.82
N HIS A 533 28.61 -1.32 5.99
CA HIS A 533 27.50 -1.26 6.96
C HIS A 533 27.79 -0.30 8.12
N LEU A 534 26.77 -0.01 8.94
CA LEU A 534 27.00 0.62 10.24
C LEU A 534 27.82 -0.32 11.14
N ALA A 535 28.82 0.23 11.84
CA ALA A 535 29.60 -0.53 12.81
C ALA A 535 28.67 -1.10 13.90
N PRO A 536 28.65 -2.43 14.10
CA PRO A 536 27.74 -3.05 15.05
C PRO A 536 28.06 -2.61 16.50
N ILE A 537 27.03 -2.29 17.25
CA ILE A 537 27.13 -2.09 18.70
C ILE A 537 26.31 -3.13 19.44
N SER A 538 26.68 -3.41 20.70
CA SER A 538 25.83 -4.21 21.59
C SER A 538 24.65 -3.35 22.05
N MET A 539 23.44 -3.84 21.82
CA MET A 539 22.20 -3.21 22.23
C MET A 539 21.45 -4.08 23.24
N ILE A 540 20.75 -3.44 24.17
CA ILE A 540 19.94 -4.12 25.17
C ILE A 540 18.48 -4.22 24.74
N GLY A 541 17.83 -5.33 25.07
CA GLY A 541 16.37 -5.46 25.09
C GLY A 541 15.74 -6.14 23.88
N GLY A 542 16.51 -6.65 22.91
CA GLY A 542 15.92 -7.34 21.74
C GLY A 542 14.80 -6.51 21.09
N ASP A 543 13.63 -7.15 20.83
CA ASP A 543 12.48 -6.49 20.22
C ASP A 543 11.91 -5.32 21.02
N ALA A 544 12.07 -5.33 22.36
CA ALA A 544 11.64 -4.21 23.19
C ALA A 544 12.42 -2.91 22.88
N SER A 545 13.61 -2.98 22.30
CA SER A 545 14.38 -1.81 21.87
C SER A 545 13.70 -1.04 20.73
N MET A 546 12.88 -1.71 19.93
CA MET A 546 12.10 -1.06 18.87
C MET A 546 11.00 -0.13 19.43
N LYS A 547 10.43 -0.50 20.59
CA LYS A 547 9.42 0.31 21.29
C LYS A 547 10.04 1.38 22.19
N GLN A 548 11.26 1.16 22.68
CA GLN A 548 11.90 1.97 23.70
C GLN A 548 13.18 2.64 23.16
N ALA A 549 13.01 3.75 22.42
CA ALA A 549 14.08 4.52 21.78
C ALA A 549 15.19 4.94 22.78
N TRP A 550 14.85 5.17 24.07
CA TRP A 550 15.82 5.45 25.13
C TRP A 550 16.83 4.32 25.33
N LYS A 551 16.47 3.06 25.10
CA LYS A 551 17.41 1.93 25.16
C LYS A 551 18.47 2.03 24.09
N SER A 552 18.09 2.39 22.88
CA SER A 552 19.01 2.65 21.78
C SER A 552 19.96 3.80 22.14
N ALA A 553 19.45 4.91 22.64
CA ALA A 553 20.23 6.07 23.09
C ALA A 553 21.27 5.68 24.14
N LEU A 554 20.87 5.02 25.21
CA LEU A 554 21.78 4.62 26.30
C LEU A 554 22.80 3.56 25.85
N SER A 555 22.43 2.66 24.93
CA SER A 555 23.36 1.68 24.35
C SER A 555 24.46 2.37 23.52
N TYR A 556 24.10 3.36 22.70
CA TYR A 556 25.07 4.16 21.93
C TYR A 556 25.96 4.99 22.83
N LEU A 557 25.41 5.67 23.86
CA LEU A 557 26.21 6.43 24.84
C LEU A 557 27.20 5.52 25.59
N ALA A 558 26.76 4.35 26.02
CA ALA A 558 27.63 3.38 26.70
C ALA A 558 28.74 2.89 25.78
N ALA A 559 28.42 2.56 24.52
CA ALA A 559 29.37 2.10 23.52
C ALA A 559 30.38 3.21 23.09
N ALA A 560 29.98 4.48 23.17
CA ALA A 560 30.84 5.65 22.90
C ALA A 560 31.65 6.09 24.14
N GLY A 561 31.46 5.51 25.32
CA GLY A 561 32.08 5.94 26.57
C GLY A 561 31.59 7.31 27.05
N LEU A 562 30.45 7.79 26.55
CA LEU A 562 29.90 9.10 26.90
C LEU A 562 29.10 9.07 28.22
N PRO A 563 29.16 10.16 29.01
CA PRO A 563 28.35 10.22 30.24
C PRO A 563 26.86 10.38 29.93
N SER A 564 26.02 9.88 30.83
CA SER A 564 24.57 10.09 30.78
C SER A 564 24.06 10.48 32.16
N LYS A 565 23.11 11.45 32.19
CA LYS A 565 22.39 11.86 33.39
C LYS A 565 21.11 11.01 33.62
N ASP A 566 20.79 10.12 32.69
CA ASP A 566 19.62 9.24 32.81
C ASP A 566 19.83 8.25 33.98
N PRO A 567 18.89 8.15 34.93
CA PRO A 567 19.02 7.25 36.08
C PRO A 567 19.08 5.78 35.69
N ARG A 568 18.63 5.41 34.49
CA ARG A 568 18.68 4.04 33.94
C ARG A 568 20.08 3.65 33.39
N ALA A 569 20.95 4.64 33.12
CA ALA A 569 22.24 4.42 32.46
C ALA A 569 23.20 3.45 33.20
N PRO A 570 23.32 3.47 34.58
CA PRO A 570 24.17 2.51 35.27
C PRO A 570 23.72 1.05 35.05
N LEU A 571 22.41 0.81 35.10
CA LEU A 571 21.83 -0.53 34.87
C LEU A 571 22.10 -1.00 33.43
N ILE A 572 21.91 -0.11 32.44
CA ILE A 572 22.18 -0.43 31.03
C ILE A 572 23.66 -0.78 30.82
N ARG A 573 24.59 0.01 31.37
CA ARG A 573 26.02 -0.29 31.29
C ARG A 573 26.38 -1.64 31.92
N ALA A 574 25.83 -1.95 33.08
CA ALA A 574 26.03 -3.24 33.74
C ALA A 574 25.48 -4.40 32.86
N ALA A 575 24.28 -4.26 32.33
CA ALA A 575 23.69 -5.27 31.46
C ALA A 575 24.52 -5.49 30.17
N LEU A 576 25.01 -4.42 29.55
CA LEU A 576 25.87 -4.50 28.36
C LEU A 576 27.21 -5.14 28.68
N SER A 577 27.86 -4.82 29.82
CA SER A 577 29.15 -5.40 30.24
C SER A 577 29.05 -6.89 30.59
N HIS A 578 27.90 -7.33 31.10
CA HIS A 578 27.64 -8.72 31.41
C HIS A 578 26.89 -9.51 30.35
N HIS A 579 26.68 -8.90 29.18
CA HIS A 579 25.94 -9.51 28.05
C HIS A 579 24.54 -10.00 28.39
N VAL A 580 23.84 -9.32 29.29
CA VAL A 580 22.48 -9.69 29.73
C VAL A 580 21.46 -9.13 28.76
N ASN A 581 20.70 -9.97 28.08
CA ASN A 581 19.69 -9.61 27.10
C ASN A 581 20.22 -8.61 26.06
N THR A 582 21.38 -8.91 25.47
CA THR A 582 22.04 -8.05 24.49
C THR A 582 22.17 -8.74 23.14
N ILE A 583 22.10 -7.96 22.08
CA ILE A 583 22.33 -8.40 20.72
C ILE A 583 23.21 -7.37 20.00
N LYS A 584 24.08 -7.84 19.09
CA LYS A 584 24.81 -6.93 18.19
C LYS A 584 23.88 -6.43 17.09
N SER A 585 23.95 -5.13 16.81
CA SER A 585 23.09 -4.50 15.81
C SER A 585 23.82 -3.44 14.99
N SER A 586 23.64 -3.47 13.67
CA SER A 586 23.98 -2.43 12.70
C SER A 586 22.76 -1.66 12.20
N SER A 587 21.66 -1.66 12.96
CA SER A 587 20.38 -1.08 12.55
C SER A 587 20.43 0.45 12.40
N MET A 588 20.05 0.94 11.21
CA MET A 588 19.86 2.36 10.94
C MET A 588 18.65 2.91 11.71
N GLY A 589 17.56 2.15 11.78
CA GLY A 589 16.36 2.56 12.53
C GLY A 589 16.66 2.77 14.02
N ARG A 590 17.50 1.94 14.64
CA ARG A 590 17.94 2.13 16.05
C ARG A 590 18.85 3.34 16.21
N LEU A 591 19.61 3.71 15.19
CA LEU A 591 20.41 4.93 15.17
C LEU A 591 19.50 6.19 15.12
N PHE A 592 18.44 6.16 14.31
CA PHE A 592 17.42 7.21 14.29
C PHE A 592 16.69 7.34 15.62
N ASP A 593 16.29 6.21 16.25
CA ASP A 593 15.68 6.21 17.58
C ASP A 593 16.62 6.84 18.63
N ALA A 594 17.91 6.47 18.60
CA ALA A 594 18.90 7.02 19.51
C ALA A 594 19.06 8.54 19.34
N ALA A 595 19.16 9.03 18.09
CA ALA A 595 19.24 10.45 17.81
C ALA A 595 17.99 11.20 18.30
N ALA A 596 16.79 10.68 18.04
CA ALA A 596 15.54 11.28 18.49
C ALA A 596 15.47 11.37 20.03
N ALA A 597 15.81 10.30 20.73
CA ALA A 597 15.78 10.27 22.19
C ALA A 597 16.85 11.20 22.81
N LEU A 598 18.06 11.24 22.25
CA LEU A 598 19.15 12.11 22.73
C LEU A 598 18.85 13.60 22.52
N LEU A 599 18.07 13.93 21.49
CA LEU A 599 17.60 15.30 21.23
C LEU A 599 16.29 15.64 21.98
N GLY A 600 15.74 14.72 22.80
CA GLY A 600 14.53 14.96 23.60
C GLY A 600 13.24 14.99 22.77
N LEU A 601 13.25 14.42 21.57
CA LEU A 601 12.09 14.40 20.65
C LEU A 601 11.11 13.26 20.93
N GLY A 602 11.55 12.21 21.64
CA GLY A 602 10.74 11.10 22.10
C GLY A 602 11.59 9.97 22.69
N GLU A 603 11.08 9.30 23.71
CA GLU A 603 11.76 8.19 24.38
C GLU A 603 11.14 6.83 24.04
N GLU A 604 9.89 6.82 23.59
CA GLU A 604 9.13 5.59 23.29
C GLU A 604 8.41 5.70 21.94
N ASN A 605 8.38 4.61 21.20
CA ASN A 605 7.61 4.43 19.99
C ASN A 605 6.28 3.75 20.32
N HIS A 606 5.20 4.50 20.39
CA HIS A 606 3.84 3.96 20.56
C HIS A 606 3.29 3.35 19.26
N PHE A 607 3.92 3.64 18.14
CA PHE A 607 3.72 3.01 16.83
C PHE A 607 5.05 2.99 16.07
N LYS A 608 5.15 2.15 15.04
CA LYS A 608 6.39 1.95 14.26
C LYS A 608 6.93 3.28 13.74
N GLY A 609 8.12 3.68 14.19
CA GLY A 609 8.84 4.84 13.69
C GLY A 609 8.41 6.20 14.27
N GLU A 610 7.68 6.27 15.39
CA GLU A 610 7.23 7.56 15.98
C GLU A 610 8.39 8.50 16.30
N CYS A 611 9.43 8.03 16.99
CA CYS A 611 10.60 8.85 17.33
C CYS A 611 11.38 9.29 16.08
N PRO A 612 11.69 8.43 15.09
CA PRO A 612 12.22 8.84 13.80
C PRO A 612 11.38 9.87 13.05
N MET A 613 10.04 9.77 13.08
CA MET A 613 9.16 10.76 12.46
C MET A 613 9.20 12.12 13.20
N ALA A 614 9.33 12.10 14.52
CA ALA A 614 9.50 13.34 15.29
C ALA A 614 10.86 14.00 14.98
N LEU A 615 11.90 13.20 14.75
CA LEU A 615 13.21 13.69 14.31
C LEU A 615 13.14 14.29 12.89
N GLU A 616 12.42 13.66 11.97
CA GLU A 616 12.16 14.18 10.62
C GLU A 616 11.39 15.52 10.71
N ALA A 617 10.34 15.58 11.53
CA ALA A 617 9.53 16.78 11.70
C ALA A 617 10.36 17.95 12.23
N ALA A 618 11.24 17.71 13.20
CA ALA A 618 12.16 18.70 13.71
C ALA A 618 13.15 19.16 12.62
N ALA A 619 13.75 18.21 11.89
CA ALA A 619 14.69 18.52 10.82
C ALA A 619 14.06 19.37 9.71
N MET A 620 12.80 19.12 9.34
CA MET A 620 12.08 19.90 8.33
C MET A 620 11.79 21.34 8.75
N ALA A 621 11.82 21.66 10.05
CA ALA A 621 11.63 23.01 10.55
C ALA A 621 12.92 23.85 10.54
N ALA A 622 14.09 23.22 10.32
CA ALA A 622 15.38 23.90 10.32
C ALA A 622 15.72 24.49 8.95
N ALA A 623 16.32 25.67 8.93
CA ALA A 623 16.85 26.28 7.71
C ALA A 623 18.33 25.91 7.44
N HIS A 624 19.09 25.63 8.50
CA HIS A 624 20.53 25.38 8.44
C HIS A 624 20.90 24.19 9.34
N ALA A 625 21.92 23.45 8.93
CA ALA A 625 22.49 22.36 9.72
C ALA A 625 23.91 22.72 10.21
N PRO A 626 24.24 22.51 11.49
CA PRO A 626 25.61 22.60 11.94
C PRO A 626 26.44 21.50 11.30
N LYS A 627 27.72 21.79 11.02
CA LYS A 627 28.62 20.76 10.53
C LYS A 627 28.90 19.75 11.64
N ILE A 628 28.69 18.49 11.35
CA ILE A 628 29.07 17.36 12.19
C ILE A 628 30.03 16.48 11.42
N PHE A 629 30.97 15.86 12.12
CA PHE A 629 31.98 15.01 11.49
C PHE A 629 31.55 13.55 11.59
N TRP A 630 31.52 12.88 10.44
CA TRP A 630 31.31 11.45 10.33
C TRP A 630 32.02 10.90 9.10
N GLU A 631 32.81 9.87 9.26
CA GLU A 631 33.68 9.33 8.23
C GLU A 631 33.60 7.80 8.22
N GLY A 632 33.52 7.22 7.02
CA GLY A 632 33.65 5.80 6.80
C GLY A 632 35.11 5.33 6.88
N LYS A 633 35.33 4.15 7.46
CA LYS A 633 36.63 3.51 7.55
C LYS A 633 36.59 2.14 6.90
N GLU A 634 37.58 1.85 6.07
CA GLU A 634 37.76 0.51 5.50
C GLU A 634 38.35 -0.43 6.56
N GLN A 635 37.65 -1.53 6.81
CA GLN A 635 38.13 -2.57 7.72
C GLN A 635 37.70 -3.94 7.17
N ASP A 636 38.64 -4.88 7.09
CA ASP A 636 38.39 -6.25 6.60
C ASP A 636 37.70 -6.29 5.23
N GLY A 637 38.02 -5.36 4.32
CA GLY A 637 37.49 -5.22 2.99
C GLY A 637 36.01 -4.71 2.94
N ARG A 638 35.56 -4.08 4.03
CA ARG A 638 34.23 -3.47 4.14
C ARG A 638 34.30 -2.03 4.60
N LEU A 639 33.43 -1.18 4.08
CA LEU A 639 33.31 0.21 4.50
C LEU A 639 32.40 0.31 5.74
N LEU A 640 32.98 0.65 6.90
CA LEU A 640 32.29 0.76 8.17
C LEU A 640 32.01 2.22 8.55
N TRP A 641 30.79 2.49 8.96
CA TRP A 641 30.36 3.80 9.44
C TRP A 641 29.97 3.71 10.93
N ASP A 642 30.72 4.41 11.78
CA ASP A 642 30.54 4.30 13.23
C ASP A 642 29.49 5.29 13.76
N GLY A 643 28.30 4.79 14.08
CA GLY A 643 27.21 5.59 14.67
C GLY A 643 27.55 6.24 16.02
N ARG A 644 28.56 5.71 16.75
CA ARG A 644 29.03 6.30 18.02
C ARG A 644 29.68 7.65 17.78
N THR A 645 30.51 7.75 16.74
CA THR A 645 31.18 9.00 16.37
C THR A 645 30.21 10.03 15.84
N LEU A 646 29.20 9.60 15.06
CA LEU A 646 28.12 10.46 14.60
C LEU A 646 27.37 11.09 15.77
N LEU A 647 26.87 10.27 16.71
CA LEU A 647 26.09 10.78 17.84
C LEU A 647 26.95 11.64 18.80
N ALA A 648 28.22 11.29 19.01
CA ALA A 648 29.13 12.12 19.79
C ALA A 648 29.34 13.51 19.15
N SER A 649 29.56 13.56 17.83
CA SER A 649 29.69 14.82 17.07
C SER A 649 28.38 15.63 17.09
N LEU A 650 27.23 14.97 16.96
CA LEU A 650 25.92 15.58 17.04
C LEU A 650 25.67 16.25 18.41
N LEU A 651 25.98 15.55 19.50
CA LEU A 651 25.81 16.08 20.87
C LEU A 651 26.77 17.24 21.15
N ALA A 652 28.00 17.19 20.63
CA ALA A 652 28.99 18.23 20.79
C ALA A 652 28.72 19.47 19.92
N SER A 653 27.91 19.35 18.85
CA SER A 653 27.61 20.45 17.95
C SER A 653 26.77 21.54 18.64
N HIS A 654 26.94 22.79 18.20
CA HIS A 654 26.11 23.92 18.62
C HIS A 654 24.91 24.06 17.67
N GLY A 655 23.77 24.46 18.20
CA GLY A 655 22.54 24.70 17.42
C GLY A 655 21.28 24.29 18.17
N THR A 656 20.13 24.61 17.59
CA THR A 656 18.83 24.20 18.11
C THR A 656 18.59 22.71 17.91
N ILE A 657 17.54 22.17 18.50
CA ILE A 657 17.15 20.75 18.30
C ILE A 657 16.85 20.49 16.82
N GLU A 658 16.16 21.42 16.16
CA GLU A 658 15.79 21.35 14.75
C GLU A 658 17.04 21.32 13.85
N GLU A 659 18.00 22.20 14.10
CA GLU A 659 19.26 22.26 13.36
C GLU A 659 20.08 20.98 13.54
N LYS A 660 20.16 20.45 14.77
CA LYS A 660 20.82 19.16 15.04
C LYS A 660 20.10 17.98 14.37
N ALA A 661 18.77 17.98 14.37
CA ALA A 661 17.98 16.98 13.68
C ALA A 661 18.26 17.01 12.15
N LEU A 662 18.38 18.18 11.54
CA LEU A 662 18.75 18.33 10.15
C LEU A 662 20.19 17.86 9.91
N ALA A 663 21.16 18.23 10.78
CA ALA A 663 22.55 17.80 10.68
C ALA A 663 22.67 16.27 10.72
N PHE A 664 21.89 15.60 11.53
CA PHE A 664 21.82 14.14 11.56
C PHE A 664 21.40 13.56 10.20
N HIS A 665 20.34 14.09 9.58
CA HIS A 665 19.89 13.65 8.26
C HIS A 665 20.94 13.90 7.17
N GLU A 666 21.55 15.09 7.16
CA GLU A 666 22.60 15.44 6.20
C GLU A 666 23.83 14.54 6.35
N ALA A 667 24.17 14.11 7.56
CA ALA A 667 25.27 13.15 7.77
C ALA A 667 24.95 11.77 7.18
N ILE A 668 23.69 11.29 7.29
CA ILE A 668 23.29 10.04 6.64
C ILE A 668 23.33 10.19 5.11
N VAL A 669 22.92 11.33 4.57
CA VAL A 669 23.02 11.62 3.13
C VAL A 669 24.49 11.61 2.67
N GLU A 670 25.39 12.20 3.44
CA GLU A 670 26.83 12.20 3.15
C GLU A 670 27.41 10.78 3.21
N MET A 671 26.99 9.95 4.18
CA MET A 671 27.34 8.53 4.22
C MET A 671 26.98 7.81 2.90
N ILE A 672 25.75 8.02 2.43
CA ILE A 672 25.28 7.42 1.18
C ILE A 672 26.13 7.90 0.00
N LEU A 673 26.34 9.22 -0.11
CA LEU A 673 27.07 9.83 -1.22
C LEU A 673 28.53 9.38 -1.24
N SER A 674 29.26 9.52 -0.12
CA SER A 674 30.66 9.12 0.00
C SER A 674 30.85 7.62 -0.28
N SER A 675 29.93 6.78 0.20
CA SER A 675 29.96 5.35 -0.09
C SER A 675 29.71 5.05 -1.57
N ALA A 676 28.77 5.75 -2.20
CA ALA A 676 28.49 5.58 -3.63
C ALA A 676 29.71 5.99 -4.49
N GLU A 677 30.39 7.09 -4.13
CA GLU A 677 31.63 7.55 -4.78
C GLU A 677 32.79 6.56 -4.57
N HIS A 678 32.93 6.00 -3.35
CA HIS A 678 33.95 5.00 -3.01
C HIS A 678 33.83 3.74 -3.88
N PHE A 679 32.65 3.20 -4.05
CA PHE A 679 32.42 2.00 -4.88
C PHE A 679 32.32 2.29 -6.38
N GLY A 680 31.98 3.50 -6.79
CA GLY A 680 32.01 3.97 -8.18
C GLY A 680 31.01 3.28 -9.12
N LEU A 681 29.96 2.62 -8.58
CA LEU A 681 28.92 1.96 -9.39
C LEU A 681 27.86 2.97 -9.81
N PRO A 682 27.52 3.06 -11.11
CA PRO A 682 26.62 4.10 -11.60
C PRO A 682 25.18 3.94 -11.13
N ARG A 683 24.78 2.73 -10.70
CA ARG A 683 23.42 2.38 -10.33
C ARG A 683 23.31 2.21 -8.82
N ILE A 684 22.47 3.04 -8.21
CA ILE A 684 22.23 3.08 -6.76
C ILE A 684 20.77 2.70 -6.47
N LEU A 685 20.57 1.79 -5.53
CA LEU A 685 19.26 1.41 -5.02
C LEU A 685 19.10 1.93 -3.59
N LEU A 686 17.94 2.52 -3.29
CA LEU A 686 17.58 2.98 -1.95
C LEU A 686 16.31 2.24 -1.52
N SER A 687 16.40 1.37 -0.50
CA SER A 687 15.29 0.55 0.01
C SER A 687 15.39 0.33 1.52
N GLY A 688 14.36 -0.26 2.11
CA GLY A 688 14.22 -0.43 3.57
C GLY A 688 13.32 0.64 4.19
N GLY A 689 12.78 0.33 5.36
CA GLY A 689 11.76 1.16 6.04
C GLY A 689 12.19 2.59 6.36
N CYS A 690 13.50 2.84 6.54
CA CYS A 690 14.01 4.20 6.78
C CYS A 690 13.83 5.14 5.59
N PHE A 691 13.72 4.63 4.36
CA PHE A 691 13.44 5.44 3.17
C PHE A 691 11.96 5.82 3.00
N SER A 692 11.10 5.49 3.97
CA SER A 692 9.81 6.16 4.14
C SER A 692 9.95 7.60 4.66
N ASN A 693 11.11 7.95 5.25
CA ASN A 693 11.49 9.31 5.62
C ASN A 693 11.73 10.14 4.35
N GLN A 694 10.85 11.11 4.10
CA GLN A 694 10.86 11.90 2.88
C GLN A 694 12.07 12.81 2.79
N LEU A 695 12.46 13.42 3.91
CA LEU A 695 13.62 14.31 3.95
C LEU A 695 14.89 13.55 3.57
N LEU A 696 15.10 12.37 4.18
CA LEU A 696 16.26 11.52 3.87
C LEU A 696 16.27 11.11 2.40
N LEU A 697 15.17 10.56 1.90
CA LEU A 697 15.11 10.02 0.54
C LEU A 697 15.28 11.13 -0.51
N MET A 698 14.60 12.26 -0.36
CA MET A 698 14.72 13.39 -1.29
C MET A 698 16.16 13.93 -1.34
N ARG A 699 16.77 14.17 -0.16
CA ARG A 699 18.14 14.70 -0.07
C ARG A 699 19.18 13.73 -0.62
N ALA A 700 19.06 12.43 -0.28
CA ALA A 700 19.97 11.40 -0.80
C ALA A 700 19.87 11.27 -2.32
N ARG A 701 18.65 11.22 -2.87
CA ARG A 701 18.43 11.16 -4.33
C ARG A 701 19.01 12.38 -5.03
N GLU A 702 18.73 13.59 -4.52
CA GLU A 702 19.23 14.84 -5.10
C GLU A 702 20.77 14.89 -5.09
N ALA A 703 21.40 14.50 -3.97
CA ALA A 703 22.85 14.49 -3.85
C ALA A 703 23.49 13.49 -4.83
N LEU A 704 22.95 12.27 -4.93
CA LEU A 704 23.44 11.24 -5.84
C LEU A 704 23.25 11.64 -7.31
N GLN A 705 22.08 12.14 -7.69
CA GLN A 705 21.80 12.57 -9.07
C GLN A 705 22.68 13.74 -9.51
N LYS A 706 23.00 14.70 -8.62
CA LYS A 706 23.94 15.78 -8.89
C LYS A 706 25.36 15.27 -9.19
N ARG A 707 25.72 14.08 -8.71
CA ARG A 707 26.99 13.41 -8.99
C ARG A 707 26.93 12.44 -10.17
N GLY A 708 25.79 12.36 -10.88
CA GLY A 708 25.62 11.56 -12.07
C GLY A 708 25.21 10.11 -11.83
N PHE A 709 24.86 9.72 -10.60
CA PHE A 709 24.34 8.38 -10.32
C PHE A 709 22.87 8.22 -10.77
N SER A 710 22.55 7.03 -11.27
CA SER A 710 21.18 6.61 -11.54
C SER A 710 20.58 6.01 -10.25
N VAL A 711 19.54 6.64 -9.71
CA VAL A 711 18.96 6.27 -8.41
C VAL A 711 17.59 5.61 -8.62
N TYR A 712 17.40 4.45 -8.03
CA TYR A 712 16.18 3.64 -8.08
C TYR A 712 15.65 3.39 -6.67
N THR A 713 14.34 3.44 -6.51
CA THR A 713 13.63 3.25 -5.23
C THR A 713 12.39 2.42 -5.44
N ASN A 714 11.77 1.97 -4.36
CA ASN A 714 10.45 1.36 -4.43
C ASN A 714 9.37 2.42 -4.76
N GLU A 715 8.61 2.19 -5.82
CA GLU A 715 7.54 3.05 -6.32
C GLU A 715 6.19 2.34 -6.32
N LYS A 716 6.16 1.05 -6.67
CA LYS A 716 4.94 0.24 -6.82
C LYS A 716 4.65 -0.64 -5.60
N VAL A 717 5.65 -0.93 -4.77
CA VAL A 717 5.49 -1.57 -3.46
C VAL A 717 6.11 -0.71 -2.37
N PRO A 718 5.74 -0.90 -1.08
CA PRO A 718 6.36 -0.18 0.03
C PRO A 718 7.87 -0.40 0.10
N PRO A 719 8.67 0.61 0.49
CA PRO A 719 10.11 0.44 0.70
C PRO A 719 10.44 -0.41 1.93
N GLY A 720 9.52 -0.50 2.90
CA GLY A 720 9.63 -1.36 4.08
C GLY A 720 9.17 -2.80 3.79
N ASP A 721 8.85 -3.53 4.87
CA ASP A 721 8.57 -4.98 4.84
C ASP A 721 7.43 -5.38 3.90
N GLY A 722 6.48 -4.48 3.61
CA GLY A 722 5.42 -4.74 2.62
C GLY A 722 5.92 -4.98 1.18
N GLY A 723 7.18 -4.63 0.87
CA GLY A 723 7.82 -4.92 -0.41
C GLY A 723 8.64 -6.22 -0.46
N ILE A 724 8.92 -6.84 0.69
CA ILE A 724 9.84 -7.99 0.81
C ILE A 724 9.38 -9.20 -0.01
N ALA A 725 8.10 -9.53 0.04
CA ALA A 725 7.56 -10.68 -0.68
C ALA A 725 7.81 -10.60 -2.20
N LEU A 726 7.78 -9.40 -2.80
CA LEU A 726 8.15 -9.19 -4.19
C LEU A 726 9.61 -9.57 -4.46
N GLY A 727 10.53 -9.12 -3.60
CA GLY A 727 11.95 -9.44 -3.72
C GLY A 727 12.27 -10.92 -3.51
N GLN A 728 11.57 -11.57 -2.57
CA GLN A 728 11.68 -13.01 -2.34
C GLN A 728 11.24 -13.80 -3.58
N ALA A 729 10.07 -13.48 -4.14
CA ALA A 729 9.58 -14.13 -5.34
C ALA A 729 10.53 -13.92 -6.53
N TRP A 730 11.04 -12.69 -6.71
CA TRP A 730 12.02 -12.38 -7.74
C TRP A 730 13.30 -13.20 -7.60
N PHE A 731 13.83 -13.34 -6.37
CA PHE A 731 15.00 -14.18 -6.09
C PHE A 731 14.81 -15.61 -6.58
N TYR A 732 13.68 -16.22 -6.26
CA TYR A 732 13.38 -17.60 -6.70
C TYR A 732 13.33 -17.71 -8.22
N LEU A 733 12.63 -16.80 -8.88
CA LEU A 733 12.49 -16.83 -10.35
C LEU A 733 13.84 -16.66 -11.04
N MET A 734 14.66 -15.72 -10.60
CA MET A 734 16.00 -15.50 -11.17
C MET A 734 16.94 -16.68 -10.92
N LYS A 735 16.88 -17.32 -9.75
CA LYS A 735 17.71 -18.50 -9.40
C LYS A 735 17.39 -19.71 -10.26
N ASN A 736 16.18 -19.84 -10.73
CA ASN A 736 15.70 -20.97 -11.52
C ASN A 736 15.60 -20.66 -13.03
N GLN A 737 16.08 -19.51 -13.49
CA GLN A 737 16.33 -19.27 -14.91
C GLN A 737 17.49 -20.16 -15.38
N LYS A 738 17.18 -21.17 -16.19
CA LYS A 738 18.15 -22.00 -16.91
C LYS A 738 18.20 -21.58 -18.37
#